data_ec04a155f93297e0a74f443762874147
#
_entry.id   ec04a155f93297e0a74f443762874147
#
_cell.length_a   1.000
_cell.length_b   1.000
_cell.length_c   1.000
_cell.angle_alpha   90.00
_cell.angle_beta   90.00
_cell.angle_gamma   90.00
#
_symmetry.space_group_name_H-M   'P 1'
#
loop_
_entity.id
_entity.type
_entity.pdbx_description
1 polymer ?
#
loop_
_entity_poly.entity_id
_entity_poly.type
_entity_poly.pdbx_seq_one_letter_code
_entity_poly.pdbx_strand_id
1 'polypeptide(L)'
;MADTHPAVSIVVNTYNRGAWLDDALRGLAGLDYPMFEVIVVNGPSTDTSAAVIARWGKSIKALRCDHANLSVSRNIGIAAAAGEIIAFIDDDAVPHPQWLRRLTAAYRDPAVGAVGGFTVDNTGTHWQVRKVVCDRYGNAHPVTDLFDERPLNRPGSAFFPSLLGTNASFRAQALRGIGGFDHTYAYLLDETDVCLRLVDAGWQVHYEPHALVWHQFAPSHIRSGECVARTLYPSAVSKGYFITRHGSPGNLAGAGEALESYRRELLDVNAQFAASGTIDARHRHALDQDLLHGLRDGQRLAMAAGHKTGGDLAQVAQRPPRRFQPFAVASGRRIALISRGWPPDNDNGIARWTQLVAQGLCARGHKVHILTEAIDGARETISFEQGLWIHRLCPDEASARTGALVERYGLPWRQAAWADRVWQEAHFLKSFGLDCVSFPIWDLEGLPLLDDPDFVTVVSLHTTYALAQPFKPEWTERPLLAHRQFAPMIAAETAVLARAPHCLANSRAIIAAIADRHGIDLAPRAMVVEHGTPDPWIRRAAAAEARRVARHDHAPLRVLFVGRFEQRKGFDIAVQVAQAVIDMPNVELAFLGGELDGAARALINRLGASAILLHPRIHFAGVVQRDCLDDAYVGADVALMPSRFESFGLVAIEAMAAGLPVLTLDAGALPDVVRDDHGGRIFAQGPDVVQQIAAELVWLNVDREELALRADQARAAWAARYSTEAMAQGIEAFVAHVLATHAGKG
;
A
#
# COMPACT_ATOMS: atom_id res chain seq x y z
N MET A 1 3.60 -3.23 -39.92
CA MET A 1 2.59 -4.21 -39.48
C MET A 1 2.03 -3.67 -38.19
N ALA A 2 0.72 -3.49 -38.10
CA ALA A 2 0.10 -3.04 -36.84
C ALA A 2 0.48 -4.04 -35.73
N ASP A 3 0.88 -3.54 -34.60
CA ASP A 3 1.26 -4.34 -33.42
C ASP A 3 -0.03 -4.99 -32.86
N THR A 4 -0.41 -6.13 -33.44
CA THR A 4 -1.63 -6.86 -33.04
C THR A 4 -1.33 -7.60 -31.76
N HIS A 5 -1.79 -7.08 -30.65
CA HIS A 5 -1.71 -7.75 -29.35
C HIS A 5 -2.69 -8.93 -29.29
N PRO A 6 -2.23 -10.18 -29.04
CA PRO A 6 -3.15 -11.31 -28.87
C PRO A 6 -4.07 -11.09 -27.68
N ALA A 7 -5.31 -11.55 -27.77
CA ALA A 7 -6.25 -11.50 -26.65
C ALA A 7 -5.82 -12.46 -25.53
N VAL A 8 -5.79 -11.98 -24.30
CA VAL A 8 -5.37 -12.75 -23.13
C VAL A 8 -6.52 -12.96 -22.16
N SER A 9 -6.73 -14.20 -21.70
CA SER A 9 -7.60 -14.49 -20.55
C SER A 9 -6.73 -14.73 -19.32
N ILE A 10 -6.83 -13.89 -18.31
CA ILE A 10 -6.16 -14.08 -17.03
C ILE A 10 -7.09 -14.87 -16.10
N VAL A 11 -6.62 -15.99 -15.57
CA VAL A 11 -7.35 -16.83 -14.63
C VAL A 11 -6.76 -16.64 -13.24
N VAL A 12 -7.58 -16.21 -12.30
CA VAL A 12 -7.26 -16.07 -10.87
C VAL A 12 -8.10 -17.08 -10.09
N ASN A 13 -7.45 -17.98 -9.38
CA ASN A 13 -8.11 -18.96 -8.54
C ASN A 13 -8.03 -18.50 -7.08
N THR A 14 -9.13 -18.50 -6.33
CA THR A 14 -9.16 -18.04 -4.94
C THR A 14 -9.93 -18.98 -4.04
N TYR A 15 -9.46 -19.12 -2.79
CA TYR A 15 -10.13 -19.89 -1.75
C TYR A 15 -9.81 -19.32 -0.36
N ASN A 16 -10.80 -18.65 0.28
CA ASN A 16 -10.66 -18.00 1.59
C ASN A 16 -9.52 -16.96 1.67
N ARG A 17 -9.39 -16.12 0.63
CA ARG A 17 -8.34 -15.10 0.51
C ARG A 17 -8.87 -13.76 -0.02
N GLY A 18 -10.07 -13.34 0.43
CA GLY A 18 -10.75 -12.15 -0.08
C GLY A 18 -9.93 -10.86 -0.02
N ALA A 19 -9.16 -10.63 1.04
CA ALA A 19 -8.32 -9.43 1.17
C ALA A 19 -7.20 -9.41 0.10
N TRP A 20 -6.54 -10.55 -0.12
CA TRP A 20 -5.47 -10.70 -1.11
C TRP A 20 -6.01 -10.59 -2.54
N LEU A 21 -7.16 -11.20 -2.81
CA LEU A 21 -7.83 -11.14 -4.10
C LEU A 21 -8.13 -9.70 -4.55
N ASP A 22 -8.54 -8.82 -3.63
CA ASP A 22 -8.79 -7.41 -3.98
C ASP A 22 -7.51 -6.70 -4.44
N ASP A 23 -6.40 -6.92 -3.76
CA ASP A 23 -5.10 -6.37 -4.15
C ASP A 23 -4.58 -6.96 -5.46
N ALA A 24 -4.72 -8.27 -5.69
CA ALA A 24 -4.38 -8.88 -6.98
C ALA A 24 -5.19 -8.27 -8.14
N LEU A 25 -6.50 -8.08 -7.97
CA LEU A 25 -7.36 -7.46 -8.98
C LEU A 25 -7.01 -5.99 -9.23
N ARG A 26 -6.64 -5.22 -8.19
CA ARG A 26 -6.12 -3.85 -8.32
C ARG A 26 -4.79 -3.83 -9.09
N GLY A 27 -3.90 -4.78 -8.81
CA GLY A 27 -2.65 -4.96 -9.56
C GLY A 27 -2.91 -5.23 -11.04
N LEU A 28 -3.87 -6.09 -11.37
CA LEU A 28 -4.29 -6.37 -12.75
C LEU A 28 -4.87 -5.13 -13.43
N ALA A 29 -5.61 -4.27 -12.72
CA ALA A 29 -6.08 -2.99 -13.26
C ALA A 29 -4.92 -2.02 -13.61
N GLY A 30 -3.72 -2.28 -13.09
CA GLY A 30 -2.48 -1.54 -13.38
C GLY A 30 -1.75 -1.97 -14.65
N LEU A 31 -2.18 -3.00 -15.36
CA LEU A 31 -1.46 -3.53 -16.52
C LEU A 31 -1.49 -2.60 -17.74
N ASP A 32 -0.36 -2.53 -18.45
CA ASP A 32 -0.19 -1.82 -19.73
C ASP A 32 -0.44 -2.77 -20.90
N TYR A 33 -1.66 -3.27 -21.02
CA TYR A 33 -2.03 -4.20 -22.09
C TYR A 33 -3.47 -3.96 -22.52
N PRO A 34 -3.76 -3.82 -23.84
CA PRO A 34 -5.08 -3.37 -24.29
C PRO A 34 -6.13 -4.45 -24.38
N MET A 35 -5.74 -5.72 -24.50
CA MET A 35 -6.65 -6.82 -24.89
C MET A 35 -6.58 -7.98 -23.89
N PHE A 36 -7.16 -7.82 -22.70
CA PHE A 36 -7.29 -8.92 -21.75
C PHE A 36 -8.63 -8.92 -21.02
N GLU A 37 -8.99 -10.07 -20.50
CA GLU A 37 -10.11 -10.30 -19.61
C GLU A 37 -9.63 -10.99 -18.34
N VAL A 38 -10.36 -10.84 -17.24
CA VAL A 38 -10.08 -11.49 -15.96
C VAL A 38 -11.19 -12.44 -15.58
N ILE A 39 -10.82 -13.67 -15.27
CA ILE A 39 -11.71 -14.75 -14.85
C ILE A 39 -11.33 -15.13 -13.43
N VAL A 40 -12.22 -14.88 -12.48
CA VAL A 40 -12.05 -15.30 -11.08
C VAL A 40 -12.82 -16.56 -10.82
N VAL A 41 -12.13 -17.62 -10.41
CA VAL A 41 -12.77 -18.88 -10.03
C VAL A 41 -12.70 -19.02 -8.51
N ASN A 42 -13.83 -18.82 -7.84
CA ASN A 42 -13.94 -18.89 -6.39
C ASN A 42 -14.19 -20.35 -5.93
N GLY A 43 -13.33 -20.87 -5.11
CA GLY A 43 -13.52 -22.14 -4.39
C GLY A 43 -14.67 -22.08 -3.38
N PRO A 44 -14.83 -23.09 -2.50
CA PRO A 44 -15.90 -23.10 -1.48
C PRO A 44 -15.59 -22.12 -0.32
N SER A 45 -15.35 -20.85 -0.65
CA SER A 45 -14.96 -19.80 0.31
C SER A 45 -16.09 -19.44 1.26
N THR A 46 -15.73 -19.15 2.52
CA THR A 46 -16.63 -18.73 3.59
C THR A 46 -16.26 -17.34 4.17
N ASP A 47 -15.19 -16.73 3.64
CA ASP A 47 -14.70 -15.40 4.00
C ASP A 47 -15.31 -14.29 3.13
N THR A 48 -14.63 -13.16 3.06
CA THR A 48 -15.03 -11.98 2.27
C THR A 48 -14.83 -12.13 0.75
N SER A 49 -14.30 -13.25 0.24
CA SER A 49 -14.01 -13.46 -1.19
C SER A 49 -15.22 -13.20 -2.08
N ALA A 50 -16.41 -13.69 -1.68
CA ALA A 50 -17.64 -13.47 -2.44
C ALA A 50 -18.04 -11.98 -2.50
N ALA A 51 -17.83 -11.23 -1.43
CA ALA A 51 -18.12 -9.80 -1.37
C ALA A 51 -17.13 -9.00 -2.25
N VAL A 52 -15.84 -9.37 -2.26
CA VAL A 52 -14.84 -8.79 -3.17
C VAL A 52 -15.25 -9.01 -4.62
N ILE A 53 -15.54 -10.25 -5.01
CA ILE A 53 -15.99 -10.59 -6.37
C ILE A 53 -17.22 -9.78 -6.77
N ALA A 54 -18.19 -9.63 -5.87
CA ALA A 54 -19.41 -8.85 -6.13
C ALA A 54 -19.12 -7.36 -6.39
N ARG A 55 -18.14 -6.76 -5.68
CA ARG A 55 -17.71 -5.37 -5.91
C ARG A 55 -17.12 -5.16 -7.31
N TRP A 56 -16.33 -6.10 -7.79
CA TRP A 56 -15.77 -6.04 -9.15
C TRP A 56 -16.83 -6.32 -10.25
N GLY A 57 -17.92 -6.98 -9.90
CA GLY A 57 -19.14 -7.12 -10.68
C GLY A 57 -18.91 -7.49 -12.14
N LYS A 58 -19.33 -6.59 -13.06
CA LYS A 58 -19.23 -6.82 -14.50
C LYS A 58 -17.81 -6.66 -15.07
N SER A 59 -16.84 -6.22 -14.28
CA SER A 59 -15.46 -6.08 -14.76
C SER A 59 -14.77 -7.43 -14.90
N ILE A 60 -15.22 -8.46 -14.19
CA ILE A 60 -14.63 -9.80 -14.17
C ILE A 60 -15.66 -10.87 -14.56
N LYS A 61 -15.19 -12.00 -15.07
CA LYS A 61 -15.99 -13.22 -15.16
C LYS A 61 -15.91 -13.98 -13.85
N ALA A 62 -16.94 -13.95 -13.05
CA ALA A 62 -17.02 -14.67 -11.77
C ALA A 62 -17.56 -16.10 -11.99
N LEU A 63 -16.79 -17.09 -11.53
CA LEU A 63 -17.10 -18.50 -11.61
C LEU A 63 -16.96 -19.15 -10.24
N ARG A 64 -17.54 -20.32 -10.06
CA ARG A 64 -17.48 -21.10 -8.82
C ARG A 64 -16.90 -22.48 -9.07
N CYS A 65 -16.04 -22.92 -8.17
CA CYS A 65 -15.58 -24.30 -8.00
C CYS A 65 -16.10 -24.84 -6.67
N ASP A 66 -16.83 -25.96 -6.68
CA ASP A 66 -17.42 -26.51 -5.47
C ASP A 66 -16.43 -27.38 -4.68
N HIS A 67 -15.21 -27.55 -5.18
CA HIS A 67 -14.16 -28.39 -4.59
C HIS A 67 -12.91 -27.56 -4.28
N ALA A 68 -12.26 -27.84 -3.16
CA ALA A 68 -10.94 -27.29 -2.82
C ALA A 68 -9.84 -28.04 -3.61
N ASN A 69 -9.85 -27.90 -4.95
CA ASN A 69 -8.91 -28.52 -5.87
C ASN A 69 -8.48 -27.52 -6.93
N LEU A 70 -7.20 -27.18 -6.95
CA LEU A 70 -6.66 -26.12 -7.82
C LEU A 70 -6.75 -26.50 -9.31
N SER A 71 -6.48 -27.75 -9.68
CA SER A 71 -6.57 -28.21 -11.07
C SER A 71 -7.99 -28.19 -11.61
N VAL A 72 -8.99 -28.56 -10.79
CA VAL A 72 -10.41 -28.40 -11.15
C VAL A 72 -10.76 -26.94 -11.39
N SER A 73 -10.35 -26.07 -10.45
CA SER A 73 -10.59 -24.63 -10.52
C SER A 73 -9.94 -24.01 -11.76
N ARG A 74 -8.69 -24.35 -12.07
CA ARG A 74 -7.98 -23.92 -13.30
C ARG A 74 -8.70 -24.38 -14.56
N ASN A 75 -9.17 -25.61 -14.62
CA ASN A 75 -9.94 -26.12 -15.78
C ASN A 75 -11.27 -25.39 -15.98
N ILE A 76 -11.95 -25.00 -14.90
CA ILE A 76 -13.15 -24.14 -14.98
C ILE A 76 -12.80 -22.79 -15.63
N GLY A 77 -11.68 -22.19 -15.24
CA GLY A 77 -11.16 -20.96 -15.85
C GLY A 77 -10.83 -21.14 -17.34
N ILE A 78 -10.12 -22.23 -17.72
CA ILE A 78 -9.78 -22.55 -19.11
C ILE A 78 -11.02 -22.72 -19.97
N ALA A 79 -12.06 -23.38 -19.45
CA ALA A 79 -13.32 -23.58 -20.16
C ALA A 79 -14.08 -22.27 -20.43
N ALA A 80 -13.88 -21.25 -19.60
CA ALA A 80 -14.51 -19.93 -19.72
C ALA A 80 -13.64 -18.90 -20.49
N ALA A 81 -12.37 -19.20 -20.70
CA ALA A 81 -11.41 -18.31 -21.36
C ALA A 81 -11.73 -18.17 -22.84
N ALA A 82 -11.74 -16.91 -23.33
CA ALA A 82 -11.97 -16.59 -24.73
C ALA A 82 -10.71 -16.06 -25.45
N GLY A 83 -9.63 -15.80 -24.70
CA GLY A 83 -8.36 -15.33 -25.24
C GLY A 83 -7.56 -16.40 -26.00
N GLU A 84 -6.67 -15.95 -26.86
CA GLU A 84 -5.70 -16.78 -27.58
C GLU A 84 -4.61 -17.32 -26.63
N ILE A 85 -4.32 -16.54 -25.59
CA ILE A 85 -3.39 -16.88 -24.51
C ILE A 85 -4.19 -16.96 -23.21
N ILE A 86 -3.90 -17.96 -22.39
CA ILE A 86 -4.44 -18.11 -21.04
C ILE A 86 -3.29 -17.94 -20.06
N ALA A 87 -3.36 -16.90 -19.23
CA ALA A 87 -2.38 -16.61 -18.20
C ALA A 87 -2.95 -16.94 -16.82
N PHE A 88 -2.13 -17.49 -15.94
CA PHE A 88 -2.45 -17.77 -14.55
C PHE A 88 -1.63 -16.87 -13.63
N ILE A 89 -2.30 -16.37 -12.62
CA ILE A 89 -1.68 -15.62 -11.52
C ILE A 89 -2.45 -15.95 -10.24
N ASP A 90 -1.76 -16.08 -9.11
CA ASP A 90 -2.38 -16.39 -7.84
C ASP A 90 -3.10 -15.17 -7.25
N ASP A 91 -4.05 -15.40 -6.36
CA ASP A 91 -4.86 -14.38 -5.69
C ASP A 91 -4.06 -13.55 -4.66
N ASP A 92 -2.82 -13.93 -4.38
CA ASP A 92 -1.85 -13.22 -3.54
C ASP A 92 -0.62 -12.76 -4.33
N ALA A 93 -0.80 -12.48 -5.62
CA ALA A 93 0.28 -12.06 -6.50
C ALA A 93 -0.08 -10.80 -7.29
N VAL A 94 0.90 -9.91 -7.49
CA VAL A 94 0.74 -8.64 -8.19
C VAL A 94 1.72 -8.55 -9.35
N PRO A 95 1.26 -8.34 -10.60
CA PRO A 95 2.12 -8.33 -11.76
C PRO A 95 2.76 -6.96 -11.98
N HIS A 96 3.96 -6.96 -12.59
CA HIS A 96 4.54 -5.75 -13.18
C HIS A 96 3.62 -5.20 -14.28
N PRO A 97 3.48 -3.87 -14.43
CA PRO A 97 2.61 -3.28 -15.46
C PRO A 97 2.81 -3.83 -16.87
N GLN A 98 4.03 -4.16 -17.25
CA GLN A 98 4.35 -4.70 -18.57
C GLN A 98 4.29 -6.24 -18.65
N TRP A 99 3.82 -6.92 -17.62
CA TRP A 99 3.82 -8.38 -17.52
C TRP A 99 3.23 -9.06 -18.74
N LEU A 100 1.99 -8.74 -19.14
CA LEU A 100 1.36 -9.34 -20.33
C LEU A 100 2.08 -8.98 -21.63
N ARG A 101 2.57 -7.74 -21.75
CA ARG A 101 3.32 -7.31 -22.93
C ARG A 101 4.58 -8.15 -23.13
N ARG A 102 5.27 -8.45 -22.03
CA ARG A 102 6.47 -9.28 -22.02
C ARG A 102 6.15 -10.73 -22.32
N LEU A 103 5.20 -11.35 -21.61
CA LEU A 103 4.77 -12.73 -21.85
C LEU A 103 4.34 -12.96 -23.30
N THR A 104 3.48 -12.08 -23.83
CA THR A 104 2.89 -12.27 -25.15
C THR A 104 3.89 -12.11 -26.29
N ALA A 105 5.00 -11.43 -26.09
CA ALA A 105 6.04 -11.26 -27.11
C ALA A 105 6.64 -12.58 -27.60
N ALA A 106 6.83 -13.56 -26.72
CA ALA A 106 7.37 -14.86 -27.06
C ALA A 106 6.43 -15.72 -27.95
N TYR A 107 5.11 -15.48 -27.85
CA TYR A 107 4.13 -16.21 -28.65
C TYR A 107 4.07 -15.81 -30.14
N ARG A 108 4.92 -14.87 -30.57
CA ARG A 108 5.16 -14.62 -32.01
C ARG A 108 5.75 -15.85 -32.69
N ASP A 109 6.49 -16.67 -31.96
CA ASP A 109 6.89 -18.01 -32.40
C ASP A 109 5.70 -18.98 -32.24
N PRO A 110 5.19 -19.57 -33.34
CA PRO A 110 4.09 -20.51 -33.30
C PRO A 110 4.41 -21.82 -32.55
N ALA A 111 5.68 -22.18 -32.39
CA ALA A 111 6.11 -23.36 -31.64
C ALA A 111 6.01 -23.18 -30.12
N VAL A 112 5.93 -21.93 -29.63
CA VAL A 112 5.81 -21.63 -28.20
C VAL A 112 4.41 -21.94 -27.70
N GLY A 113 4.35 -22.94 -26.82
CA GLY A 113 3.11 -23.39 -26.16
C GLY A 113 2.90 -22.79 -24.77
N ALA A 114 3.98 -22.45 -24.05
CA ALA A 114 3.94 -21.87 -22.72
C ALA A 114 5.06 -20.86 -22.48
N VAL A 115 4.76 -19.82 -21.67
CA VAL A 115 5.73 -18.80 -21.26
C VAL A 115 5.53 -18.50 -19.78
N GLY A 116 6.61 -18.52 -18.99
CA GLY A 116 6.62 -18.08 -17.62
C GLY A 116 7.60 -16.93 -17.41
N GLY A 117 7.39 -16.16 -16.36
CA GLY A 117 8.26 -15.07 -15.96
C GLY A 117 9.01 -15.35 -14.64
N PHE A 118 9.77 -14.37 -14.20
CA PHE A 118 10.45 -14.42 -12.90
C PHE A 118 9.50 -13.97 -11.80
N THR A 119 9.62 -14.59 -10.64
CA THR A 119 8.77 -14.29 -9.48
C THR A 119 9.62 -13.78 -8.34
N VAL A 120 9.22 -12.61 -7.82
CA VAL A 120 9.79 -11.96 -6.64
C VAL A 120 9.05 -12.49 -5.40
N ASP A 121 9.76 -12.67 -4.30
CA ASP A 121 9.21 -13.20 -3.05
C ASP A 121 8.39 -12.14 -2.27
N ASN A 122 7.90 -12.50 -1.11
CA ASN A 122 7.10 -11.65 -0.24
C ASN A 122 7.87 -10.47 0.39
N THR A 123 9.21 -10.43 0.30
CA THR A 123 9.98 -9.25 0.68
C THR A 123 9.95 -8.18 -0.41
N GLY A 124 9.65 -8.57 -1.64
CA GLY A 124 9.64 -7.70 -2.82
C GLY A 124 11.03 -7.36 -3.36
N THR A 125 12.10 -7.86 -2.74
CA THR A 125 13.50 -7.54 -3.07
C THR A 125 14.35 -8.75 -3.42
N HIS A 126 13.84 -9.96 -3.21
CA HIS A 126 14.53 -11.21 -3.51
C HIS A 126 13.75 -12.06 -4.50
N TRP A 127 14.45 -12.95 -5.19
CA TRP A 127 13.81 -13.87 -6.12
C TRP A 127 13.24 -15.09 -5.37
N GLN A 128 11.97 -15.37 -5.55
CA GLN A 128 11.38 -16.66 -5.20
C GLN A 128 11.82 -17.71 -6.23
N VAL A 129 11.58 -17.42 -7.52
CA VAL A 129 11.91 -18.33 -8.62
C VAL A 129 12.33 -17.51 -9.84
N ARG A 130 13.40 -17.94 -10.49
CA ARG A 130 13.82 -17.45 -11.80
C ARG A 130 13.58 -18.51 -12.86
N LYS A 131 14.59 -19.30 -13.21
CA LYS A 131 14.47 -20.43 -14.14
C LYS A 131 14.57 -21.75 -13.39
N VAL A 132 13.70 -22.68 -13.72
CA VAL A 132 13.66 -24.02 -13.14
C VAL A 132 13.54 -25.05 -14.27
N VAL A 133 14.34 -26.08 -14.23
CA VAL A 133 14.12 -27.31 -15.00
C VAL A 133 13.68 -28.41 -14.06
N CYS A 134 12.77 -29.26 -14.50
CA CYS A 134 12.34 -30.42 -13.74
C CYS A 134 12.80 -31.71 -14.44
N ASP A 135 13.06 -32.74 -13.63
CA ASP A 135 13.24 -34.10 -14.14
C ASP A 135 11.87 -34.81 -14.21
N ARG A 136 11.86 -36.02 -14.79
CA ARG A 136 10.64 -36.84 -14.92
C ARG A 136 10.14 -37.43 -13.60
N TYR A 137 10.84 -37.18 -12.51
CA TYR A 137 10.37 -37.48 -11.13
C TYR A 137 9.77 -36.28 -10.43
N GLY A 138 9.69 -35.12 -11.12
CA GLY A 138 9.15 -33.88 -10.57
C GLY A 138 10.07 -33.22 -9.54
N ASN A 139 11.37 -33.44 -9.63
CA ASN A 139 12.36 -32.70 -8.85
C ASN A 139 12.72 -31.41 -9.59
N ALA A 140 12.65 -30.29 -8.87
CA ALA A 140 12.98 -28.99 -9.40
C ALA A 140 14.48 -28.68 -9.25
N HIS A 141 15.10 -28.25 -10.32
CA HIS A 141 16.51 -27.88 -10.38
C HIS A 141 16.63 -26.41 -10.82
N PRO A 142 16.87 -25.47 -9.89
CA PRO A 142 17.12 -24.08 -10.24
C PRO A 142 18.36 -23.98 -11.13
N VAL A 143 18.25 -23.18 -12.21
CA VAL A 143 19.35 -22.95 -13.15
C VAL A 143 19.65 -21.45 -13.24
N THR A 144 20.82 -21.10 -13.78
CA THR A 144 21.22 -19.70 -13.96
C THR A 144 20.38 -19.00 -15.02
N ASP A 145 20.33 -17.68 -14.98
CA ASP A 145 19.56 -16.86 -15.94
C ASP A 145 20.09 -17.02 -17.38
N LEU A 146 21.40 -17.34 -17.52
CA LEU A 146 22.06 -17.58 -18.80
C LEU A 146 21.82 -18.98 -19.35
N PHE A 147 21.17 -19.86 -18.59
CA PHE A 147 20.88 -21.23 -19.05
C PHE A 147 19.90 -21.18 -20.23
N ASP A 148 20.27 -21.89 -21.32
CA ASP A 148 19.41 -22.05 -22.49
C ASP A 148 18.52 -23.30 -22.33
N GLU A 149 17.26 -23.10 -22.12
CA GLU A 149 16.27 -24.17 -21.94
C GLU A 149 15.80 -24.80 -23.26
N ARG A 150 16.05 -24.17 -24.41
CA ARG A 150 15.54 -24.62 -25.72
C ARG A 150 15.92 -26.06 -26.09
N PRO A 151 17.13 -26.54 -25.78
CA PRO A 151 17.51 -27.94 -26.08
C PRO A 151 16.67 -28.97 -25.30
N LEU A 152 16.07 -28.59 -24.19
CA LEU A 152 15.25 -29.48 -23.34
C LEU A 152 13.80 -29.60 -23.85
N ASN A 153 13.36 -28.75 -24.78
CA ASN A 153 12.01 -28.78 -25.37
C ASN A 153 11.92 -29.86 -26.46
N ARG A 154 12.13 -31.12 -26.09
CA ARG A 154 12.05 -32.30 -26.99
C ARG A 154 11.22 -33.40 -26.35
N PRO A 155 10.30 -34.02 -27.10
CA PRO A 155 9.54 -35.17 -26.59
C PRO A 155 10.49 -36.23 -26.01
N GLY A 156 10.17 -36.74 -24.85
CA GLY A 156 10.98 -37.77 -24.17
C GLY A 156 12.23 -37.25 -23.46
N SER A 157 12.54 -35.96 -23.44
CA SER A 157 13.67 -35.40 -22.68
C SER A 157 13.62 -35.80 -21.20
N ALA A 158 14.80 -36.13 -20.64
CA ALA A 158 14.93 -36.47 -19.21
C ALA A 158 14.67 -35.25 -18.30
N PHE A 159 15.01 -34.06 -18.77
CA PHE A 159 14.74 -32.78 -18.13
C PHE A 159 13.91 -31.89 -19.06
N PHE A 160 13.07 -31.04 -18.47
CA PHE A 160 12.21 -30.12 -19.21
C PHE A 160 12.05 -28.79 -18.45
N PRO A 161 11.80 -27.65 -19.13
CA PRO A 161 11.51 -26.39 -18.47
C PRO A 161 10.17 -26.49 -17.74
N SER A 162 10.11 -26.02 -16.49
CA SER A 162 8.90 -26.04 -15.66
C SER A 162 8.58 -24.65 -15.16
N LEU A 163 7.34 -24.19 -15.30
CA LEU A 163 6.88 -22.87 -14.91
C LEU A 163 6.31 -22.89 -13.49
N LEU A 164 6.29 -21.73 -12.84
CA LEU A 164 5.63 -21.54 -11.55
C LEU A 164 4.18 -21.10 -11.79
N GLY A 165 3.22 -21.74 -11.12
CA GLY A 165 1.78 -21.52 -11.34
C GLY A 165 1.31 -20.09 -11.15
N THR A 166 1.98 -19.32 -10.27
CA THR A 166 1.66 -17.90 -10.06
C THR A 166 2.14 -16.97 -11.19
N ASN A 167 3.00 -17.46 -12.10
CA ASN A 167 3.53 -16.66 -13.22
C ASN A 167 3.70 -17.55 -14.46
N ALA A 168 2.60 -18.07 -14.98
CA ALA A 168 2.59 -18.95 -16.12
C ALA A 168 1.52 -18.55 -17.14
N SER A 169 1.84 -18.66 -18.42
CA SER A 169 0.88 -18.46 -19.52
C SER A 169 1.00 -19.57 -20.56
N PHE A 170 -0.08 -19.81 -21.27
CA PHE A 170 -0.18 -20.92 -22.22
C PHE A 170 -0.93 -20.46 -23.47
N ARG A 171 -0.49 -20.91 -24.65
CA ARG A 171 -1.30 -20.86 -25.86
C ARG A 171 -2.57 -21.69 -25.64
N ALA A 172 -3.72 -21.08 -25.78
CA ALA A 172 -5.01 -21.74 -25.50
C ALA A 172 -5.20 -23.03 -26.30
N GLN A 173 -4.74 -23.05 -27.56
CA GLN A 173 -4.76 -24.25 -28.41
C GLN A 173 -3.90 -25.37 -27.82
N ALA A 174 -2.68 -25.06 -27.40
CA ALA A 174 -1.73 -26.03 -26.85
C ALA A 174 -2.26 -26.63 -25.52
N LEU A 175 -2.70 -25.75 -24.59
CA LEU A 175 -3.23 -26.15 -23.28
C LEU A 175 -4.50 -27.01 -23.43
N ARG A 176 -5.42 -26.62 -24.29
CA ARG A 176 -6.63 -27.41 -24.58
C ARG A 176 -6.32 -28.71 -25.31
N GLY A 177 -5.32 -28.71 -26.22
CA GLY A 177 -4.89 -29.89 -26.97
C GLY A 177 -4.36 -31.02 -26.09
N ILE A 178 -3.69 -30.69 -24.97
CA ILE A 178 -3.25 -31.67 -23.97
C ILE A 178 -4.32 -32.00 -22.92
N GLY A 179 -5.53 -31.45 -23.03
CA GLY A 179 -6.65 -31.69 -22.12
C GLY A 179 -6.63 -30.89 -20.82
N GLY A 180 -5.88 -29.77 -20.75
CA GLY A 180 -5.79 -28.92 -19.56
C GLY A 180 -5.05 -29.61 -18.39
N PHE A 181 -5.48 -29.29 -17.16
CA PHE A 181 -4.92 -29.83 -15.93
C PHE A 181 -5.51 -31.20 -15.56
N ASP A 182 -4.73 -32.07 -14.95
CA ASP A 182 -5.18 -33.34 -14.38
C ASP A 182 -5.70 -33.10 -12.95
N HIS A 183 -6.95 -33.47 -12.68
CA HIS A 183 -7.63 -33.22 -11.41
C HIS A 183 -7.02 -33.99 -10.21
N THR A 184 -6.17 -34.97 -10.46
CA THR A 184 -5.46 -35.72 -9.43
C THR A 184 -4.45 -34.81 -8.71
N TYR A 185 -3.92 -33.78 -9.37
CA TYR A 185 -3.04 -32.78 -8.75
C TYR A 185 -3.89 -31.73 -8.03
N ALA A 186 -4.24 -31.99 -6.79
CA ALA A 186 -4.99 -31.01 -6.00
C ALA A 186 -4.13 -29.83 -5.52
N TYR A 187 -2.81 -30.06 -5.36
CA TYR A 187 -1.83 -29.07 -4.91
C TYR A 187 -0.42 -29.51 -5.27
N LEU A 188 0.39 -28.61 -5.87
CA LEU A 188 1.74 -28.81 -6.43
C LEU A 188 1.80 -29.78 -7.62
N LEU A 189 2.81 -29.58 -8.46
CA LEU A 189 3.14 -30.37 -9.65
C LEU A 189 2.07 -30.36 -10.76
N ASP A 190 0.98 -29.66 -10.61
CA ASP A 190 -0.05 -29.53 -11.63
C ASP A 190 0.43 -28.76 -12.86
N GLU A 191 1.10 -27.62 -12.70
CA GLU A 191 1.75 -26.89 -13.79
C GLU A 191 2.98 -27.61 -14.32
N THR A 192 3.72 -28.32 -13.46
CA THR A 192 4.86 -29.15 -13.88
C THR A 192 4.41 -30.28 -14.79
N ASP A 193 3.30 -30.96 -14.48
CA ASP A 193 2.66 -31.97 -15.33
C ASP A 193 2.23 -31.36 -16.68
N VAL A 194 1.63 -30.17 -16.67
CA VAL A 194 1.24 -29.45 -17.90
C VAL A 194 2.46 -29.14 -18.76
N CYS A 195 3.55 -28.62 -18.19
CA CYS A 195 4.77 -28.31 -18.91
C CYS A 195 5.39 -29.58 -19.55
N LEU A 196 5.46 -30.68 -18.80
CA LEU A 196 5.96 -31.96 -19.32
C LEU A 196 5.11 -32.45 -20.50
N ARG A 197 3.76 -32.46 -20.36
CA ARG A 197 2.87 -32.89 -21.43
C ARG A 197 2.92 -32.00 -22.67
N LEU A 198 3.15 -30.69 -22.51
CA LEU A 198 3.38 -29.77 -23.61
C LEU A 198 4.66 -30.09 -24.35
N VAL A 199 5.77 -30.30 -23.64
CA VAL A 199 7.07 -30.69 -24.24
C VAL A 199 6.95 -32.03 -24.97
N ASP A 200 6.32 -33.03 -24.35
CA ASP A 200 6.09 -34.34 -24.98
C ASP A 200 5.15 -34.27 -26.18
N ALA A 201 4.27 -33.26 -26.26
CA ALA A 201 3.44 -32.96 -27.44
C ALA A 201 4.14 -32.11 -28.51
N GLY A 202 5.43 -31.76 -28.30
CA GLY A 202 6.24 -31.00 -29.26
C GLY A 202 6.15 -29.47 -29.13
N TRP A 203 5.50 -28.95 -28.11
CA TRP A 203 5.47 -27.53 -27.82
C TRP A 203 6.71 -27.07 -27.06
N GLN A 204 7.09 -25.78 -27.23
CA GLN A 204 8.17 -25.16 -26.48
C GLN A 204 7.64 -24.46 -25.23
N VAL A 205 8.34 -24.63 -24.12
CA VAL A 205 8.16 -23.89 -22.88
C VAL A 205 9.31 -22.90 -22.73
N HIS A 206 9.01 -21.63 -22.54
CA HIS A 206 9.98 -20.53 -22.57
C HIS A 206 9.92 -19.68 -21.29
N TYR A 207 11.04 -19.07 -20.92
CA TYR A 207 11.14 -18.10 -19.84
C TYR A 207 11.35 -16.68 -20.37
N GLU A 208 10.52 -15.73 -19.91
CA GLU A 208 10.67 -14.29 -20.14
C GLU A 208 11.09 -13.60 -18.83
N PRO A 209 12.38 -13.29 -18.65
CA PRO A 209 12.90 -12.76 -17.38
C PRO A 209 12.24 -11.45 -16.91
N HIS A 210 11.77 -10.60 -17.84
CA HIS A 210 11.17 -9.31 -17.53
C HIS A 210 9.66 -9.35 -17.31
N ALA A 211 9.04 -10.53 -17.42
CA ALA A 211 7.63 -10.73 -17.03
C ALA A 211 7.54 -11.00 -15.52
N LEU A 212 7.66 -9.93 -14.74
CA LEU A 212 7.79 -10.01 -13.28
C LEU A 212 6.42 -10.08 -12.58
N VAL A 213 6.37 -10.88 -11.50
CA VAL A 213 5.26 -10.98 -10.57
C VAL A 213 5.80 -10.95 -9.14
N TRP A 214 5.17 -10.18 -8.25
CA TRP A 214 5.42 -10.18 -6.80
C TRP A 214 4.43 -11.11 -6.12
N HIS A 215 4.93 -12.11 -5.39
CA HIS A 215 4.12 -13.12 -4.72
C HIS A 215 4.19 -12.96 -3.19
N GLN A 216 3.07 -12.66 -2.54
CA GLN A 216 3.03 -12.22 -1.15
C GLN A 216 2.98 -13.38 -0.12
N PHE A 217 2.91 -14.63 -0.55
CA PHE A 217 2.87 -15.83 0.31
C PHE A 217 1.75 -15.85 1.34
N ALA A 218 0.55 -15.51 0.95
CA ALA A 218 -0.60 -15.55 1.84
C ALA A 218 -0.81 -16.95 2.46
N PRO A 219 -1.25 -17.02 3.72
CA PRO A 219 -1.60 -18.30 4.33
C PRO A 219 -2.75 -18.99 3.58
N SER A 220 -2.80 -20.32 3.69
CA SER A 220 -3.85 -21.12 3.05
C SER A 220 -4.33 -22.23 3.99
N HIS A 221 -5.29 -23.03 3.52
CA HIS A 221 -5.70 -24.23 4.23
C HIS A 221 -4.59 -25.30 4.32
N ILE A 222 -3.54 -25.20 3.50
CA ILE A 222 -2.41 -26.13 3.42
C ILE A 222 -1.18 -25.63 4.18
N ARG A 223 -0.96 -24.30 4.27
CA ARG A 223 0.22 -23.71 4.93
C ARG A 223 -0.15 -22.51 5.82
N SER A 224 0.63 -22.29 6.88
CA SER A 224 0.53 -21.12 7.75
C SER A 224 1.12 -19.86 7.09
N GLY A 225 0.96 -18.70 7.73
CA GLY A 225 1.61 -17.45 7.31
C GLY A 225 3.15 -17.49 7.39
N GLU A 226 3.70 -18.37 8.22
CA GLU A 226 5.15 -18.62 8.33
C GLU A 226 5.65 -19.68 7.33
N CYS A 227 4.85 -20.01 6.33
CA CYS A 227 5.12 -21.03 5.31
C CYS A 227 5.30 -22.47 5.85
N VAL A 228 4.84 -22.74 7.08
CA VAL A 228 4.85 -24.09 7.67
C VAL A 228 3.65 -24.88 7.17
N ALA A 229 3.87 -26.13 6.74
CA ALA A 229 2.79 -26.99 6.26
C ALA A 229 1.80 -27.33 7.39
N ARG A 230 0.49 -27.22 7.11
CA ARG A 230 -0.60 -27.69 7.97
C ARG A 230 -0.94 -29.15 7.67
N THR A 231 -0.74 -29.56 6.43
CA THR A 231 -0.90 -30.92 5.93
C THR A 231 0.06 -31.17 4.76
N LEU A 232 0.63 -32.33 4.67
CA LEU A 232 1.45 -32.78 3.54
C LEU A 232 0.69 -33.71 2.59
N TYR A 233 -0.53 -34.14 2.95
CA TYR A 233 -1.27 -35.15 2.19
C TYR A 233 -1.47 -34.78 0.71
N PRO A 234 -1.99 -33.58 0.34
CA PRO A 234 -2.21 -33.25 -1.08
C PRO A 234 -0.92 -33.20 -1.89
N SER A 235 0.15 -32.64 -1.35
CA SER A 235 1.45 -32.57 -2.03
C SER A 235 2.11 -33.94 -2.19
N ALA A 236 1.98 -34.79 -1.18
CA ALA A 236 2.47 -36.16 -1.22
C ALA A 236 1.70 -37.02 -2.23
N VAL A 237 0.36 -36.87 -2.33
CA VAL A 237 -0.43 -37.52 -3.39
C VAL A 237 0.07 -37.08 -4.76
N SER A 238 0.23 -35.77 -4.99
CA SER A 238 0.73 -35.25 -6.25
C SER A 238 2.11 -35.79 -6.61
N LYS A 239 3.04 -35.83 -5.64
CA LYS A 239 4.40 -36.36 -5.86
C LYS A 239 4.39 -37.85 -6.18
N GLY A 240 3.67 -38.66 -5.40
CA GLY A 240 3.52 -40.11 -5.62
C GLY A 240 2.91 -40.43 -6.99
N TYR A 241 1.88 -39.66 -7.37
CA TYR A 241 1.22 -39.77 -8.65
C TYR A 241 2.16 -39.40 -9.81
N PHE A 242 2.86 -38.25 -9.71
CA PHE A 242 3.78 -37.77 -10.75
C PHE A 242 4.92 -38.74 -11.05
N ILE A 243 5.62 -39.18 -9.98
CA ILE A 243 6.74 -40.11 -10.11
C ILE A 243 6.29 -41.43 -10.77
N THR A 244 5.15 -41.98 -10.35
CA THR A 244 4.66 -43.25 -10.88
C THR A 244 4.18 -43.14 -12.32
N ARG A 245 3.61 -41.97 -12.70
CA ARG A 245 3.05 -41.73 -14.02
C ARG A 245 4.10 -41.36 -15.05
N HIS A 246 5.05 -40.49 -14.71
CA HIS A 246 6.01 -39.89 -15.63
C HIS A 246 7.44 -40.40 -15.50
N GLY A 247 7.72 -41.12 -14.43
CA GLY A 247 9.01 -41.82 -14.29
C GLY A 247 9.27 -42.71 -15.50
N SER A 248 10.54 -42.83 -15.88
CA SER A 248 10.96 -43.52 -17.14
C SER A 248 10.28 -44.89 -17.28
N PRO A 249 9.52 -45.10 -18.37
CA PRO A 249 8.95 -46.41 -18.66
C PRO A 249 10.05 -47.50 -18.64
N GLY A 250 9.88 -48.51 -17.79
CA GLY A 250 10.87 -49.58 -17.64
C GLY A 250 11.92 -49.37 -16.55
N ASN A 251 12.01 -48.20 -15.90
CA ASN A 251 12.90 -47.96 -14.75
C ASN A 251 12.12 -47.87 -13.43
N LEU A 252 11.53 -48.96 -13.02
CA LEU A 252 10.82 -49.06 -11.71
C LEU A 252 11.74 -48.82 -10.51
N ALA A 253 13.04 -49.22 -10.64
CA ALA A 253 14.02 -48.97 -9.59
C ALA A 253 14.22 -47.46 -9.35
N GLY A 254 14.44 -46.68 -10.41
CA GLY A 254 14.60 -45.23 -10.31
C GLY A 254 13.37 -44.52 -9.74
N ALA A 255 12.15 -44.95 -10.07
CA ALA A 255 10.95 -44.43 -9.48
C ALA A 255 10.85 -44.74 -7.96
N GLY A 256 11.22 -45.96 -7.54
CA GLY A 256 11.30 -46.36 -6.14
C GLY A 256 12.33 -45.54 -5.35
N GLU A 257 13.53 -45.33 -5.93
CA GLU A 257 14.57 -44.47 -5.33
C GLU A 257 14.14 -43.02 -5.17
N ALA A 258 13.49 -42.45 -6.19
CA ALA A 258 12.97 -41.07 -6.14
C ALA A 258 11.90 -40.89 -5.07
N LEU A 259 10.98 -41.84 -4.93
CA LEU A 259 9.96 -41.84 -3.86
C LEU A 259 10.59 -41.92 -2.47
N GLU A 260 11.56 -42.82 -2.28
CA GLU A 260 12.24 -42.99 -1.00
C GLU A 260 13.14 -41.80 -0.65
N SER A 261 13.77 -41.15 -1.63
CA SER A 261 14.54 -39.92 -1.43
C SER A 261 13.63 -38.79 -0.97
N TYR A 262 12.50 -38.56 -1.66
CA TYR A 262 11.52 -37.52 -1.27
C TYR A 262 10.93 -37.79 0.11
N ARG A 263 10.60 -39.05 0.42
CA ARG A 263 10.10 -39.44 1.73
C ARG A 263 11.10 -39.09 2.84
N ARG A 264 12.37 -39.46 2.69
CA ARG A 264 13.43 -39.15 3.68
C ARG A 264 13.62 -37.67 3.88
N GLU A 265 13.73 -36.94 2.79
CA GLU A 265 13.90 -35.46 2.83
C GLU A 265 12.82 -34.78 3.67
N LEU A 266 11.55 -35.09 3.42
CA LEU A 266 10.45 -34.45 4.17
C LEU A 266 10.33 -34.94 5.63
N LEU A 267 10.65 -36.20 5.93
CA LEU A 267 10.73 -36.67 7.31
C LEU A 267 11.84 -35.92 8.08
N ASP A 268 12.98 -35.69 7.44
CA ASP A 268 14.10 -34.93 8.03
C ASP A 268 13.72 -33.46 8.24
N VAL A 269 13.03 -32.82 7.29
CA VAL A 269 12.50 -31.43 7.44
C VAL A 269 11.52 -31.35 8.60
N ASN A 270 10.56 -32.28 8.70
CA ASN A 270 9.60 -32.32 9.82
C ASN A 270 10.31 -32.52 11.17
N ALA A 271 11.37 -33.35 11.20
CA ALA A 271 12.19 -33.56 12.40
C ALA A 271 12.93 -32.29 12.81
N GLN A 272 13.48 -31.52 11.85
CA GLN A 272 14.16 -30.25 12.10
C GLN A 272 13.18 -29.20 12.64
N PHE A 273 11.98 -29.07 12.06
CA PHE A 273 10.95 -28.17 12.55
C PHE A 273 10.49 -28.51 13.98
N ALA A 274 10.40 -29.78 14.30
CA ALA A 274 10.10 -30.20 15.66
C ALA A 274 11.25 -29.92 16.64
N ALA A 275 12.50 -30.13 16.22
CA ALA A 275 13.69 -29.85 17.03
C ALA A 275 13.88 -28.34 17.30
N SER A 276 13.52 -27.47 16.34
CA SER A 276 13.55 -26.02 16.50
C SER A 276 12.36 -25.45 17.29
N GLY A 277 11.36 -26.28 17.61
CA GLY A 277 10.13 -25.82 18.27
C GLY A 277 9.13 -25.11 17.34
N THR A 278 9.36 -25.12 16.03
CA THR A 278 8.46 -24.53 15.03
C THR A 278 7.13 -25.29 14.97
N ILE A 279 7.15 -26.62 15.16
CA ILE A 279 5.98 -27.46 15.27
C ILE A 279 6.10 -28.36 16.52
N ASP A 280 4.98 -28.76 17.10
CA ASP A 280 4.95 -29.73 18.22
C ASP A 280 5.03 -31.16 17.71
N ALA A 281 5.21 -32.10 18.65
CA ALA A 281 5.31 -33.55 18.35
C ALA A 281 4.05 -34.11 17.70
N ARG A 282 2.86 -33.60 18.05
CA ARG A 282 1.58 -34.01 17.47
C ARG A 282 1.46 -33.59 16.03
N HIS A 283 1.82 -32.32 15.74
CA HIS A 283 1.82 -31.79 14.38
C HIS A 283 2.84 -32.54 13.50
N ARG A 284 4.06 -32.74 13.99
CA ARG A 284 5.06 -33.59 13.31
C ARG A 284 4.50 -34.94 12.94
N HIS A 285 3.90 -35.66 13.92
CA HIS A 285 3.32 -37.00 13.68
C HIS A 285 2.25 -36.96 12.58
N ALA A 286 1.37 -35.95 12.59
CA ALA A 286 0.36 -35.77 11.55
C ALA A 286 0.97 -35.56 10.16
N LEU A 287 1.99 -34.70 10.03
CA LEU A 287 2.69 -34.48 8.77
C LEU A 287 3.40 -35.75 8.27
N ASP A 288 4.03 -36.52 9.16
CA ASP A 288 4.69 -37.80 8.80
C ASP A 288 3.67 -38.83 8.28
N GLN A 289 2.48 -38.91 8.90
CA GLN A 289 1.40 -39.78 8.44
C GLN A 289 0.80 -39.32 7.11
N ASP A 290 0.57 -38.01 6.95
CA ASP A 290 0.10 -37.39 5.70
C ASP A 290 1.03 -37.73 4.53
N LEU A 291 2.35 -37.62 4.75
CA LEU A 291 3.38 -37.92 3.75
C LEU A 291 3.29 -39.39 3.31
N LEU A 292 3.28 -40.34 4.28
CA LEU A 292 3.27 -41.78 3.99
C LEU A 292 1.98 -42.23 3.29
N HIS A 293 0.83 -41.73 3.76
CA HIS A 293 -0.46 -42.06 3.18
C HIS A 293 -0.60 -41.42 1.78
N GLY A 294 -0.23 -40.13 1.65
CA GLY A 294 -0.32 -39.42 0.38
C GLY A 294 0.53 -40.04 -0.73
N LEU A 295 1.79 -40.41 -0.45
CA LEU A 295 2.66 -41.08 -1.44
C LEU A 295 2.05 -42.41 -1.91
N ARG A 296 1.54 -43.25 -0.98
CA ARG A 296 0.88 -44.51 -1.30
C ARG A 296 -0.37 -44.31 -2.15
N ASP A 297 -1.20 -43.37 -1.81
CA ASP A 297 -2.44 -43.08 -2.50
C ASP A 297 -2.14 -42.50 -3.91
N GLY A 298 -1.16 -41.63 -4.04
CA GLY A 298 -0.70 -41.12 -5.32
C GLY A 298 -0.23 -42.24 -6.27
N GLN A 299 0.59 -43.17 -5.79
CA GLN A 299 1.02 -44.35 -6.58
C GLN A 299 -0.21 -45.20 -7.01
N ARG A 300 -1.14 -45.47 -6.11
CA ARG A 300 -2.33 -46.25 -6.40
C ARG A 300 -3.22 -45.55 -7.47
N LEU A 301 -3.40 -44.23 -7.39
CA LEU A 301 -4.13 -43.44 -8.36
C LEU A 301 -3.46 -43.47 -9.73
N ALA A 302 -2.13 -43.40 -9.81
CA ALA A 302 -1.39 -43.49 -11.05
C ALA A 302 -1.55 -44.87 -11.72
N MET A 303 -1.48 -45.95 -10.93
CA MET A 303 -1.73 -47.32 -11.43
C MET A 303 -3.16 -47.47 -11.94
N ALA A 304 -4.15 -46.91 -11.26
CA ALA A 304 -5.56 -46.96 -11.66
C ALA A 304 -5.84 -46.12 -12.92
N ALA A 305 -5.13 -45.00 -13.10
CA ALA A 305 -5.25 -44.14 -14.27
C ALA A 305 -4.70 -44.80 -15.56
N GLY A 306 -3.83 -45.80 -15.43
CA GLY A 306 -3.25 -46.53 -16.56
C GLY A 306 -2.55 -45.62 -17.58
N HIS A 307 -2.91 -45.74 -18.85
CA HIS A 307 -2.32 -44.95 -19.96
C HIS A 307 -3.01 -43.60 -20.22
N LYS A 308 -3.59 -42.96 -19.17
CA LYS A 308 -4.17 -41.61 -19.32
C LYS A 308 -3.10 -40.65 -19.83
N THR A 309 -3.25 -40.08 -21.02
CA THR A 309 -2.27 -39.18 -21.66
C THR A 309 -2.64 -37.70 -21.53
N GLY A 310 -3.90 -37.36 -21.26
CA GLY A 310 -4.41 -35.99 -21.19
C GLY A 310 -4.84 -35.56 -19.79
N GLY A 311 -5.12 -34.26 -19.61
CA GLY A 311 -5.78 -33.70 -18.43
C GLY A 311 -7.30 -33.93 -18.46
N ASP A 312 -8.00 -33.34 -17.50
CA ASP A 312 -9.41 -33.57 -17.23
C ASP A 312 -10.31 -32.40 -17.65
N LEU A 313 -9.87 -31.53 -18.55
CA LEU A 313 -10.66 -30.37 -19.03
C LEU A 313 -12.04 -30.81 -19.57
N ALA A 314 -12.12 -31.95 -20.22
CA ALA A 314 -13.36 -32.47 -20.77
C ALA A 314 -14.38 -32.87 -19.68
N GLN A 315 -13.96 -33.10 -18.44
CA GLN A 315 -14.83 -33.40 -17.30
C GLN A 315 -15.50 -32.16 -16.73
N VAL A 316 -14.92 -30.98 -16.97
CA VAL A 316 -15.56 -29.72 -16.66
C VAL A 316 -16.63 -29.45 -17.71
N ALA A 317 -17.88 -29.26 -17.27
CA ALA A 317 -19.04 -29.11 -18.15
C ALA A 317 -18.72 -28.26 -19.39
N GLN A 318 -18.84 -28.86 -20.58
CA GLN A 318 -18.58 -28.23 -21.87
C GLN A 318 -19.61 -27.10 -22.07
N ARG A 319 -19.24 -25.89 -21.62
CA ARG A 319 -19.94 -24.68 -22.02
C ARG A 319 -19.13 -24.06 -23.16
N PRO A 320 -19.78 -23.57 -24.23
CA PRO A 320 -19.05 -22.84 -25.25
C PRO A 320 -18.25 -21.70 -24.59
N PRO A 321 -17.07 -21.34 -25.14
CA PRO A 321 -16.29 -20.22 -24.60
C PRO A 321 -17.19 -19.00 -24.44
N ARG A 322 -17.21 -18.40 -23.26
CA ARG A 322 -17.96 -17.18 -23.02
C ARG A 322 -17.36 -16.08 -23.91
N ARG A 323 -18.22 -15.18 -24.41
CA ARG A 323 -17.76 -14.03 -25.17
C ARG A 323 -16.65 -13.31 -24.39
N PHE A 324 -15.59 -12.88 -25.08
CA PHE A 324 -14.50 -12.09 -24.50
C PHE A 324 -15.08 -10.86 -23.80
N GLN A 325 -14.67 -10.65 -22.56
CA GLN A 325 -15.14 -9.56 -21.70
C GLN A 325 -13.95 -8.70 -21.31
N PRO A 326 -13.66 -7.61 -22.04
CA PRO A 326 -12.51 -6.76 -21.74
C PRO A 326 -12.52 -6.30 -20.27
N PHE A 327 -11.39 -6.42 -19.62
CA PHE A 327 -11.20 -5.87 -18.28
C PHE A 327 -10.90 -4.38 -18.38
N ALA A 328 -11.54 -3.58 -17.54
CA ALA A 328 -11.32 -2.14 -17.52
C ALA A 328 -9.98 -1.83 -16.87
N VAL A 329 -9.05 -1.33 -17.66
CA VAL A 329 -7.76 -0.85 -17.16
C VAL A 329 -7.93 0.57 -16.63
N ALA A 330 -7.38 0.84 -15.44
CA ALA A 330 -7.35 2.19 -14.91
C ALA A 330 -6.45 3.08 -15.80
N SER A 331 -7.04 4.13 -16.36
CA SER A 331 -6.34 5.10 -17.23
C SER A 331 -5.52 6.14 -16.43
N GLY A 332 -5.42 5.98 -15.12
CA GLY A 332 -4.76 6.91 -14.22
C GLY A 332 -3.25 6.98 -14.43
N ARG A 333 -2.64 8.07 -13.95
CA ARG A 333 -1.20 8.32 -13.97
C ARG A 333 -0.45 7.45 -12.96
N ARG A 334 0.84 7.21 -13.20
CA ARG A 334 1.77 6.63 -12.23
C ARG A 334 2.53 7.72 -11.52
N ILE A 335 2.35 7.79 -10.23
CA ILE A 335 2.84 8.88 -9.39
C ILE A 335 3.66 8.28 -8.24
N ALA A 336 4.88 8.74 -8.06
CA ALA A 336 5.66 8.44 -6.86
C ALA A 336 5.51 9.57 -5.84
N LEU A 337 5.16 9.22 -4.62
CA LEU A 337 5.10 10.13 -3.48
C LEU A 337 6.20 9.73 -2.51
N ILE A 338 7.09 10.67 -2.21
CA ILE A 338 8.18 10.47 -1.27
C ILE A 338 7.76 11.00 0.08
N SER A 339 7.94 10.19 1.12
CA SER A 339 7.74 10.57 2.51
C SER A 339 8.56 9.65 3.39
N ARG A 340 9.54 10.20 4.07
CA ARG A 340 10.44 9.46 4.96
C ARG A 340 9.70 8.64 6.02
N GLY A 341 8.57 9.17 6.53
CA GLY A 341 7.66 8.44 7.41
C GLY A 341 6.46 7.87 6.66
N TRP A 342 5.96 6.73 7.15
CA TRP A 342 4.72 6.12 6.69
C TRP A 342 3.95 5.51 7.88
N PRO A 343 2.63 5.76 8.00
CA PRO A 343 1.82 5.14 9.06
C PRO A 343 1.71 3.61 8.90
N PRO A 344 1.59 2.81 9.99
CA PRO A 344 1.52 3.26 11.39
C PRO A 344 2.90 3.53 12.05
N ASP A 345 4.00 3.19 11.39
CA ASP A 345 5.34 3.18 11.99
C ASP A 345 5.84 4.59 12.31
N ASN A 346 5.53 5.56 11.46
CA ASN A 346 5.86 6.96 11.65
C ASN A 346 4.68 7.83 11.19
N ASP A 347 3.80 8.21 12.12
CA ASP A 347 2.58 8.98 11.89
C ASP A 347 2.78 10.48 12.18
N ASN A 348 3.71 11.12 11.47
CA ASN A 348 3.86 12.57 11.48
C ASN A 348 2.90 13.26 10.49
N GLY A 349 2.81 14.59 10.55
CA GLY A 349 1.87 15.35 9.72
C GLY A 349 2.08 15.17 8.20
N ILE A 350 3.33 15.09 7.73
CA ILE A 350 3.66 14.85 6.31
C ILE A 350 3.30 13.43 5.91
N ALA A 351 3.68 12.44 6.72
CA ALA A 351 3.36 11.04 6.49
C ALA A 351 1.85 10.80 6.36
N ARG A 352 1.08 11.39 7.27
CA ARG A 352 -0.39 11.32 7.25
C ARG A 352 -0.98 11.98 6.02
N TRP A 353 -0.52 13.17 5.67
CA TRP A 353 -0.97 13.85 4.46
C TRP A 353 -0.64 13.01 3.21
N THR A 354 0.58 12.50 3.10
CA THR A 354 0.99 11.65 1.98
C THR A 354 0.10 10.39 1.88
N GLN A 355 -0.27 9.78 3.00
CA GLN A 355 -1.16 8.62 3.02
C GLN A 355 -2.56 8.97 2.49
N LEU A 356 -3.14 10.08 2.92
CA LEU A 356 -4.46 10.52 2.46
C LEU A 356 -4.46 10.88 0.97
N VAL A 357 -3.40 11.53 0.49
CA VAL A 357 -3.19 11.81 -0.94
C VAL A 357 -3.09 10.52 -1.74
N ALA A 358 -2.27 9.58 -1.28
CA ALA A 358 -2.08 8.29 -1.94
C ALA A 358 -3.38 7.50 -2.06
N GLN A 359 -4.13 7.39 -0.97
CA GLN A 359 -5.43 6.71 -0.93
C GLN A 359 -6.46 7.39 -1.84
N GLY A 360 -6.51 8.73 -1.81
CA GLY A 360 -7.41 9.49 -2.66
C GLY A 360 -7.09 9.33 -4.16
N LEU A 361 -5.82 9.42 -4.55
CA LEU A 361 -5.38 9.19 -5.93
C LEU A 361 -5.62 7.73 -6.38
N CYS A 362 -5.36 6.75 -5.52
CA CYS A 362 -5.62 5.35 -5.80
C CYS A 362 -7.12 5.09 -6.02
N ALA A 363 -7.99 5.66 -5.18
CA ALA A 363 -9.44 5.54 -5.34
C ALA A 363 -9.95 6.13 -6.68
N ARG A 364 -9.23 7.09 -7.25
CA ARG A 364 -9.50 7.70 -8.57
C ARG A 364 -8.84 6.97 -9.74
N GLY A 365 -8.21 5.82 -9.48
CA GLY A 365 -7.62 4.95 -10.50
C GLY A 365 -6.17 5.28 -10.87
N HIS A 366 -5.49 6.19 -10.14
CA HIS A 366 -4.07 6.41 -10.30
C HIS A 366 -3.26 5.26 -9.67
N LYS A 367 -2.06 5.02 -10.19
CA LYS A 367 -1.12 4.02 -9.75
C LYS A 367 -0.06 4.71 -8.90
N VAL A 368 -0.09 4.45 -7.60
CA VAL A 368 0.70 5.24 -6.64
C VAL A 368 1.80 4.38 -6.02
N HIS A 369 3.02 4.91 -6.06
CA HIS A 369 4.20 4.36 -5.40
C HIS A 369 4.61 5.25 -4.25
N ILE A 370 4.79 4.68 -3.08
CA ILE A 370 5.27 5.37 -1.87
C ILE A 370 6.72 4.99 -1.66
N LEU A 371 7.61 5.98 -1.60
CA LEU A 371 9.00 5.78 -1.22
C LEU A 371 9.17 6.25 0.24
N THR A 372 9.41 5.32 1.15
CA THR A 372 9.52 5.57 2.58
C THR A 372 10.74 4.90 3.18
N GLU A 373 11.29 5.45 4.27
CA GLU A 373 12.42 4.84 4.98
C GLU A 373 11.95 3.59 5.73
N ALA A 374 12.72 2.51 5.65
CA ALA A 374 12.48 1.32 6.47
C ALA A 374 12.73 1.65 7.96
N ILE A 375 12.04 0.91 8.85
CA ILE A 375 12.27 1.05 10.30
C ILE A 375 13.72 0.67 10.61
N ASP A 376 14.34 1.35 11.58
CA ASP A 376 15.72 1.10 12.01
C ASP A 376 15.96 -0.40 12.26
N GLY A 377 16.98 -0.96 11.56
CA GLY A 377 17.34 -2.37 11.63
C GLY A 377 16.45 -3.33 10.81
N ALA A 378 15.41 -2.85 10.15
CA ALA A 378 14.62 -3.65 9.21
C ALA A 378 15.35 -3.80 7.85
N ARG A 379 14.93 -4.82 7.08
CA ARG A 379 15.37 -5.01 5.69
C ARG A 379 14.51 -4.18 4.75
N GLU A 380 15.05 -3.85 3.58
CA GLU A 380 14.25 -3.31 2.50
C GLU A 380 13.10 -4.25 2.11
N THR A 381 11.94 -3.65 1.86
CA THR A 381 10.78 -4.39 1.35
C THR A 381 10.01 -3.57 0.31
N ILE A 382 9.45 -4.27 -0.67
CA ILE A 382 8.49 -3.70 -1.62
C ILE A 382 7.20 -4.52 -1.51
N SER A 383 6.12 -3.88 -1.09
CA SER A 383 4.82 -4.53 -0.92
C SER A 383 3.73 -3.80 -1.69
N PHE A 384 2.65 -4.51 -1.99
CA PHE A 384 1.45 -3.93 -2.57
C PHE A 384 0.32 -4.06 -1.55
N GLU A 385 -0.15 -2.94 -1.01
CA GLU A 385 -1.08 -2.88 0.11
C GLU A 385 -2.24 -1.94 -0.24
N GLN A 386 -3.46 -2.44 -0.26
CA GLN A 386 -4.67 -1.64 -0.54
C GLN A 386 -4.61 -0.85 -1.86
N GLY A 387 -3.93 -1.39 -2.86
CA GLY A 387 -3.75 -0.75 -4.17
C GLY A 387 -2.56 0.20 -4.28
N LEU A 388 -1.73 0.32 -3.25
CA LEU A 388 -0.54 1.16 -3.21
C LEU A 388 0.72 0.29 -3.23
N TRP A 389 1.71 0.67 -4.03
CA TRP A 389 3.06 0.14 -3.93
C TRP A 389 3.81 0.87 -2.82
N ILE A 390 4.31 0.15 -1.83
CA ILE A 390 5.06 0.72 -0.70
C ILE A 390 6.48 0.18 -0.74
N HIS A 391 7.43 1.07 -1.00
CA HIS A 391 8.86 0.80 -1.07
C HIS A 391 9.49 1.28 0.24
N ARG A 392 9.77 0.36 1.16
CA ARG A 392 10.47 0.64 2.42
C ARG A 392 11.96 0.45 2.18
N LEU A 393 12.71 1.55 2.13
CA LEU A 393 14.06 1.63 1.63
C LEU A 393 15.07 1.86 2.76
N CYS A 394 16.27 1.29 2.64
CA CYS A 394 17.37 1.50 3.59
C CYS A 394 18.42 2.44 2.97
N PRO A 395 18.67 3.63 3.56
CA PRO A 395 19.74 4.52 3.12
C PRO A 395 21.12 3.88 3.29
N ASP A 396 22.01 4.08 2.31
CA ASP A 396 23.43 3.66 2.39
C ASP A 396 24.33 4.88 2.56
N GLU A 397 24.73 5.15 3.80
CA GLU A 397 25.63 6.26 4.14
C GLU A 397 27.07 6.03 3.63
N ALA A 398 27.46 4.80 3.31
CA ALA A 398 28.78 4.46 2.80
C ALA A 398 28.89 4.60 1.28
N SER A 399 27.79 4.85 0.57
CA SER A 399 27.77 5.03 -0.87
C SER A 399 28.64 6.22 -1.32
N ALA A 400 29.45 6.01 -2.34
CA ALA A 400 30.26 7.08 -2.96
C ALA A 400 29.37 8.23 -3.48
N ARG A 401 28.15 7.92 -3.92
CA ARG A 401 27.16 8.88 -4.39
C ARG A 401 26.62 9.73 -3.24
N THR A 402 26.39 9.15 -2.07
CA THR A 402 26.04 9.90 -0.85
C THR A 402 27.10 10.96 -0.56
N GLY A 403 28.39 10.60 -0.59
CA GLY A 403 29.50 11.55 -0.44
C GLY A 403 29.47 12.68 -1.46
N ALA A 404 29.20 12.38 -2.71
CA ALA A 404 29.07 13.40 -3.77
C ALA A 404 27.89 14.37 -3.54
N LEU A 405 26.76 13.87 -3.01
CA LEU A 405 25.62 14.73 -2.65
C LEU A 405 25.91 15.64 -1.46
N VAL A 406 26.61 15.13 -0.45
CA VAL A 406 27.09 15.94 0.69
C VAL A 406 27.99 17.08 0.19
N GLU A 407 28.95 16.77 -0.70
CA GLU A 407 29.85 17.78 -1.26
C GLU A 407 29.11 18.79 -2.14
N ARG A 408 28.21 18.33 -3.01
CA ARG A 408 27.49 19.18 -3.97
C ARG A 408 26.48 20.10 -3.33
N TYR A 409 25.70 19.61 -2.35
CA TYR A 409 24.54 20.32 -1.80
C TYR A 409 24.72 20.74 -0.33
N GLY A 410 25.82 20.34 0.32
CA GLY A 410 26.06 20.63 1.72
C GLY A 410 25.09 19.91 2.68
N LEU A 411 24.40 18.86 2.23
CA LEU A 411 23.45 18.13 3.06
C LEU A 411 24.16 17.37 4.19
N PRO A 412 23.53 17.22 5.36
CA PRO A 412 23.96 16.24 6.34
C PRO A 412 23.92 14.81 5.77
N TRP A 413 24.85 13.94 6.19
CA TRP A 413 25.05 12.62 5.64
C TRP A 413 23.77 11.77 5.57
N ARG A 414 22.97 11.76 6.62
CA ARG A 414 21.72 11.00 6.68
C ARG A 414 20.71 11.47 5.64
N GLN A 415 20.56 12.76 5.43
CA GLN A 415 19.68 13.32 4.39
C GLN A 415 20.21 13.03 3.00
N ALA A 416 21.52 13.13 2.79
CA ALA A 416 22.14 12.80 1.52
C ALA A 416 21.97 11.30 1.16
N ALA A 417 22.17 10.41 2.13
CA ALA A 417 21.98 8.96 1.93
C ALA A 417 20.54 8.62 1.59
N TRP A 418 19.57 9.23 2.26
CA TRP A 418 18.16 9.06 1.95
C TRP A 418 17.82 9.56 0.54
N ALA A 419 18.26 10.78 0.19
CA ALA A 419 18.02 11.36 -1.13
C ALA A 419 18.67 10.53 -2.26
N ASP A 420 19.87 9.94 -2.01
CA ASP A 420 20.51 8.99 -2.95
C ASP A 420 19.67 7.73 -3.15
N ARG A 421 19.21 7.12 -2.07
CA ARG A 421 18.42 5.89 -2.15
C ARG A 421 17.08 6.13 -2.86
N VAL A 422 16.44 7.27 -2.59
CA VAL A 422 15.22 7.72 -3.29
C VAL A 422 15.47 7.88 -4.80
N TRP A 423 16.58 8.50 -5.18
CA TRP A 423 16.95 8.66 -6.59
C TRP A 423 17.13 7.32 -7.29
N GLN A 424 17.83 6.36 -6.66
CA GLN A 424 18.01 5.01 -7.22
C GLN A 424 16.66 4.31 -7.44
N GLU A 425 15.75 4.38 -6.46
CA GLU A 425 14.44 3.77 -6.54
C GLU A 425 13.56 4.44 -7.61
N ALA A 426 13.61 5.76 -7.72
CA ALA A 426 12.88 6.48 -8.76
C ALA A 426 13.32 6.04 -10.18
N HIS A 427 14.62 5.80 -10.39
CA HIS A 427 15.13 5.22 -11.65
C HIS A 427 14.62 3.81 -11.89
N PHE A 428 14.54 2.96 -10.87
CA PHE A 428 13.91 1.64 -10.99
C PHE A 428 12.43 1.78 -11.43
N LEU A 429 11.71 2.74 -10.86
CA LEU A 429 10.30 2.99 -11.20
C LEU A 429 10.06 3.51 -12.63
N LYS A 430 11.11 3.96 -13.34
CA LYS A 430 11.00 4.24 -14.78
C LYS A 430 10.53 3.04 -15.58
N SER A 431 10.93 1.83 -15.20
CA SER A 431 10.47 0.60 -15.85
C SER A 431 8.96 0.37 -15.69
N PHE A 432 8.35 0.94 -14.65
CA PHE A 432 6.91 0.94 -14.43
C PHE A 432 6.17 2.01 -15.25
N GLY A 433 6.89 2.93 -15.89
CA GLY A 433 6.29 4.03 -16.65
C GLY A 433 5.86 5.19 -15.75
N LEU A 434 6.72 5.61 -14.82
CA LEU A 434 6.47 6.71 -13.88
C LEU A 434 6.24 8.04 -14.62
N ASP A 435 5.12 8.72 -14.34
CA ASP A 435 4.75 10.00 -14.95
C ASP A 435 5.35 11.19 -14.18
N CYS A 436 5.28 11.19 -12.83
CA CYS A 436 5.87 12.25 -12.01
C CYS A 436 6.24 11.77 -10.60
N VAL A 437 7.09 12.57 -9.93
CA VAL A 437 7.54 12.34 -8.55
C VAL A 437 7.24 13.58 -7.72
N SER A 438 6.61 13.39 -6.56
CA SER A 438 6.35 14.46 -5.59
C SER A 438 7.11 14.19 -4.28
N PHE A 439 7.78 15.21 -3.76
CA PHE A 439 8.49 15.12 -2.47
C PHE A 439 8.26 16.37 -1.62
N PRO A 440 8.28 16.24 -0.28
CA PRO A 440 8.13 17.37 0.62
C PRO A 440 9.39 18.24 0.63
N ILE A 441 9.22 19.54 0.84
CA ILE A 441 10.35 20.46 1.07
C ILE A 441 11.13 20.11 2.35
N TRP A 442 10.46 19.55 3.35
CA TRP A 442 11.10 19.07 4.57
C TRP A 442 12.05 17.91 4.28
N ASP A 443 13.25 17.93 4.87
CA ASP A 443 14.35 16.95 4.67
C ASP A 443 14.89 16.83 3.23
N LEU A 444 14.34 17.57 2.25
CA LEU A 444 14.86 17.67 0.86
C LEU A 444 14.99 16.30 0.16
N GLU A 445 14.06 15.39 0.46
CA GLU A 445 14.10 13.97 0.15
C GLU A 445 14.29 13.63 -1.34
N GLY A 446 13.80 14.48 -2.24
CA GLY A 446 13.90 14.31 -3.69
C GLY A 446 14.87 15.29 -4.38
N LEU A 447 15.77 15.95 -3.63
CA LEU A 447 16.66 16.97 -4.18
C LEU A 447 17.43 16.53 -5.44
N PRO A 448 18.05 15.34 -5.53
CA PRO A 448 18.75 14.92 -6.74
C PRO A 448 17.85 14.78 -7.97
N LEU A 449 16.55 14.54 -7.79
CA LEU A 449 15.58 14.40 -8.88
C LEU A 449 15.25 15.75 -9.57
N LEU A 450 15.46 16.88 -8.88
CA LEU A 450 15.27 18.20 -9.48
C LEU A 450 16.32 18.51 -10.57
N ASP A 451 17.50 17.95 -10.45
CA ASP A 451 18.59 18.15 -11.39
C ASP A 451 18.63 17.05 -12.48
N ASP A 452 17.71 16.08 -12.41
CA ASP A 452 17.63 14.97 -13.35
C ASP A 452 16.51 15.22 -14.39
N PRO A 453 16.87 15.48 -15.66
CA PRO A 453 15.90 15.82 -16.70
C PRO A 453 14.93 14.68 -17.04
N ASP A 454 15.22 13.48 -16.58
CA ASP A 454 14.37 12.32 -16.79
C ASP A 454 13.10 12.34 -15.95
N PHE A 455 12.99 13.22 -14.96
CA PHE A 455 11.86 13.25 -14.04
C PHE A 455 11.06 14.56 -14.11
N VAL A 456 9.75 14.40 -14.11
CA VAL A 456 8.83 15.51 -13.81
C VAL A 456 8.67 15.55 -12.30
N THR A 457 9.18 16.64 -11.68
CA THR A 457 9.24 16.76 -10.23
C THR A 457 8.27 17.80 -9.70
N VAL A 458 7.69 17.51 -8.54
CA VAL A 458 6.83 18.40 -7.77
C VAL A 458 7.39 18.54 -6.36
N VAL A 459 7.55 19.76 -5.87
CA VAL A 459 7.90 20.04 -4.47
C VAL A 459 6.63 20.38 -3.71
N SER A 460 6.25 19.57 -2.71
CA SER A 460 5.13 19.88 -1.84
C SER A 460 5.59 20.77 -0.69
N LEU A 461 4.91 21.93 -0.57
CA LEU A 461 5.25 22.97 0.39
C LEU A 461 4.60 22.68 1.73
N HIS A 462 5.46 22.43 2.72
CA HIS A 462 5.11 22.28 4.13
C HIS A 462 5.89 23.29 4.95
N THR A 463 5.84 23.21 6.29
CA THR A 463 6.71 24.02 7.15
C THR A 463 8.18 23.72 6.80
N THR A 464 8.98 24.76 6.52
CA THR A 464 10.40 24.63 6.26
C THR A 464 11.24 24.70 7.55
N TYR A 465 12.50 24.28 7.52
CA TYR A 465 13.44 24.48 8.64
C TYR A 465 13.55 25.96 8.99
N ALA A 466 13.61 26.84 7.99
CA ALA A 466 13.66 28.27 8.18
C ALA A 466 12.42 28.83 8.91
N LEU A 467 11.22 28.33 8.60
CA LEU A 467 9.97 28.71 9.27
C LEU A 467 9.85 28.13 10.67
N ALA A 468 10.40 26.91 10.91
CA ALA A 468 10.37 26.25 12.21
C ALA A 468 11.40 26.85 13.20
N GLN A 469 12.52 27.35 12.71
CA GLN A 469 13.65 27.82 13.50
C GLN A 469 13.29 28.79 14.64
N PRO A 470 12.42 29.82 14.45
CA PRO A 470 12.07 30.74 15.54
C PRO A 470 11.36 30.10 16.72
N PHE A 471 10.75 28.92 16.50
CA PHE A 471 10.00 28.17 17.52
C PHE A 471 10.83 27.01 18.11
N LYS A 472 12.12 26.93 17.76
CA LYS A 472 13.04 25.85 18.13
C LYS A 472 14.36 26.44 18.67
N PRO A 473 14.34 27.08 19.84
CA PRO A 473 15.54 27.71 20.41
C PRO A 473 16.70 26.71 20.56
N GLU A 474 16.41 25.44 20.83
CA GLU A 474 17.41 24.38 20.92
C GLU A 474 18.22 24.18 19.62
N TRP A 475 17.73 24.64 18.48
CA TRP A 475 18.46 24.58 17.20
C TRP A 475 19.56 25.65 17.11
N THR A 476 19.41 26.77 17.81
CA THR A 476 20.35 27.90 17.81
C THR A 476 21.22 27.93 19.03
N GLU A 477 20.76 27.41 20.18
CA GLU A 477 21.52 27.39 21.45
C GLU A 477 22.72 26.41 21.46
N ARG A 478 22.73 25.46 20.46
CA ARG A 478 23.83 24.49 20.28
C ARG A 478 24.63 24.83 19.01
N PRO A 479 25.73 25.62 19.09
CA PRO A 479 26.42 26.18 17.93
C PRO A 479 26.91 25.15 16.91
N LEU A 480 27.38 23.98 17.36
CA LEU A 480 27.82 22.92 16.46
C LEU A 480 26.64 22.28 15.68
N LEU A 481 25.53 22.09 16.36
CA LEU A 481 24.30 21.54 15.71
C LEU A 481 23.70 22.56 14.73
N ALA A 482 23.61 23.82 15.13
CA ALA A 482 23.19 24.92 14.31
C ALA A 482 24.00 24.99 13.01
N HIS A 483 25.34 24.96 13.12
CA HIS A 483 26.24 25.10 11.98
C HIS A 483 26.31 23.86 11.09
N ARG A 484 26.34 22.65 11.66
CA ARG A 484 26.57 21.42 10.90
C ARG A 484 25.29 20.79 10.34
N GLN A 485 24.14 21.07 10.93
CA GLN A 485 22.87 20.43 10.56
C GLN A 485 21.85 21.45 10.03
N PHE A 486 21.49 22.47 10.80
CA PHE A 486 20.35 23.32 10.46
C PHE A 486 20.68 24.40 9.44
N ALA A 487 21.82 25.07 9.52
CA ALA A 487 22.21 26.08 8.54
C ALA A 487 22.38 25.50 7.11
N PRO A 488 23.03 24.33 6.92
CA PRO A 488 23.10 23.69 5.62
C PRO A 488 21.70 23.31 5.08
N MET A 489 20.81 22.81 5.94
CA MET A 489 19.44 22.45 5.54
C MET A 489 18.66 23.68 5.06
N ILE A 490 18.70 24.79 5.79
CA ILE A 490 18.03 26.04 5.40
C ILE A 490 18.59 26.60 4.09
N ALA A 491 19.92 26.53 3.90
CA ALA A 491 20.54 26.95 2.62
C ALA A 491 20.09 26.05 1.45
N ALA A 492 20.04 24.75 1.65
CA ALA A 492 19.60 23.80 0.65
C ALA A 492 18.09 23.93 0.35
N GLU A 493 17.22 24.20 1.35
CA GLU A 493 15.81 24.54 1.14
C GLU A 493 15.66 25.75 0.20
N THR A 494 16.43 26.81 0.48
CA THR A 494 16.43 28.02 -0.36
C THR A 494 16.83 27.70 -1.82
N ALA A 495 17.88 26.88 -1.99
CA ALA A 495 18.32 26.46 -3.32
C ALA A 495 17.29 25.59 -4.06
N VAL A 496 16.58 24.70 -3.36
CA VAL A 496 15.48 23.88 -3.91
C VAL A 496 14.32 24.78 -4.33
N LEU A 497 13.86 25.65 -3.44
CA LEU A 497 12.75 26.58 -3.72
C LEU A 497 13.05 27.51 -4.89
N ALA A 498 14.30 27.96 -5.06
CA ALA A 498 14.69 28.79 -6.18
C ALA A 498 14.58 28.05 -7.54
N ARG A 499 14.81 26.75 -7.56
CA ARG A 499 14.89 25.91 -8.78
C ARG A 499 13.63 25.10 -9.07
N ALA A 500 12.81 24.81 -8.05
CA ALA A 500 11.63 23.95 -8.17
C ALA A 500 10.71 24.43 -9.33
N PRO A 501 10.47 23.59 -10.35
CA PRO A 501 9.66 24.00 -11.50
C PRO A 501 8.17 24.06 -11.17
N HIS A 502 7.73 23.20 -10.26
CA HIS A 502 6.33 23.05 -9.83
C HIS A 502 6.25 22.88 -8.32
N CYS A 503 5.46 23.71 -7.67
CA CYS A 503 5.23 23.66 -6.24
C CYS A 503 3.75 23.37 -5.94
N LEU A 504 3.50 22.38 -5.08
CA LEU A 504 2.17 22.10 -4.55
C LEU A 504 2.06 22.70 -3.15
N ALA A 505 1.21 23.69 -2.96
CA ALA A 505 0.99 24.34 -1.67
C ALA A 505 -0.36 23.92 -1.08
N ASN A 506 -0.44 23.86 0.25
CA ASN A 506 -1.67 23.59 0.96
C ASN A 506 -2.50 24.85 1.27
N SER A 507 -1.87 26.04 1.20
CA SER A 507 -2.52 27.34 1.44
C SER A 507 -1.76 28.49 0.78
N ARG A 508 -2.42 29.64 0.61
CA ARG A 508 -1.76 30.87 0.18
C ARG A 508 -0.81 31.39 1.25
N ALA A 509 -1.16 31.18 2.51
CA ALA A 509 -0.36 31.61 3.66
C ALA A 509 1.02 30.93 3.68
N ILE A 510 1.13 29.63 3.35
CA ILE A 510 2.44 28.97 3.29
C ILE A 510 3.30 29.50 2.15
N ILE A 511 2.71 29.83 1.00
CA ILE A 511 3.44 30.44 -0.12
C ILE A 511 4.01 31.79 0.32
N ALA A 512 3.20 32.65 0.95
CA ALA A 512 3.62 33.96 1.43
C ALA A 512 4.71 33.85 2.52
N ALA A 513 4.51 32.95 3.50
CA ALA A 513 5.47 32.75 4.60
C ALA A 513 6.85 32.25 4.09
N ILE A 514 6.84 31.32 3.11
CA ILE A 514 8.08 30.82 2.50
C ILE A 514 8.72 31.91 1.65
N ALA A 515 7.94 32.64 0.86
CA ALA A 515 8.44 33.75 0.03
C ALA A 515 9.13 34.82 0.89
N ASP A 516 8.49 35.25 1.97
CA ASP A 516 9.06 36.22 2.92
C ASP A 516 10.34 35.69 3.57
N ARG A 517 10.30 34.45 4.09
CA ARG A 517 11.42 33.87 4.84
C ARG A 517 12.65 33.58 3.99
N HIS A 518 12.46 33.14 2.74
CA HIS A 518 13.54 32.75 1.82
C HIS A 518 13.86 33.81 0.77
N GLY A 519 13.07 34.87 0.66
CA GLY A 519 13.24 35.93 -0.37
C GLY A 519 12.97 35.46 -1.80
N ILE A 520 12.04 34.50 -1.98
CA ILE A 520 11.77 33.82 -3.26
C ILE A 520 10.29 33.94 -3.61
N ASP A 521 9.97 34.51 -4.77
CA ASP A 521 8.59 34.50 -5.29
C ASP A 521 8.25 33.12 -5.86
N LEU A 522 7.33 32.44 -5.19
CA LEU A 522 6.81 31.11 -5.59
C LEU A 522 5.47 31.20 -6.33
N ALA A 523 4.78 32.36 -6.31
CA ALA A 523 3.43 32.48 -6.84
C ALA A 523 3.29 32.03 -8.31
N PRO A 524 4.25 32.29 -9.23
CA PRO A 524 4.14 31.81 -10.61
C PRO A 524 4.26 30.28 -10.80
N ARG A 525 4.76 29.57 -9.81
CA ARG A 525 5.10 28.13 -9.88
C ARG A 525 4.34 27.28 -8.86
N ALA A 526 3.57 27.93 -7.98
CA ALA A 526 2.82 27.27 -6.93
C ALA A 526 1.33 27.22 -7.23
N MET A 527 0.73 26.07 -7.06
CA MET A 527 -0.71 25.90 -7.07
C MET A 527 -1.18 25.45 -5.69
N VAL A 528 -2.27 26.02 -5.22
CA VAL A 528 -2.87 25.68 -3.93
C VAL A 528 -3.87 24.54 -4.12
N VAL A 529 -3.65 23.45 -3.39
CA VAL A 529 -4.62 22.37 -3.19
C VAL A 529 -4.77 22.16 -1.69
N GLU A 530 -5.93 22.44 -1.19
CA GLU A 530 -6.23 22.36 0.25
C GLU A 530 -6.16 20.90 0.74
N HIS A 531 -5.76 20.73 2.00
CA HIS A 531 -5.77 19.38 2.61
C HIS A 531 -7.19 18.86 2.79
N GLY A 532 -7.32 17.54 2.71
CA GLY A 532 -8.56 16.83 3.01
C GLY A 532 -8.38 15.86 4.18
N THR A 533 -9.49 15.54 4.85
CA THR A 533 -9.55 14.52 5.89
C THR A 533 -10.71 13.56 5.63
N PRO A 534 -10.60 12.29 6.10
CA PRO A 534 -11.70 11.33 6.01
C PRO A 534 -12.87 11.77 6.90
N ASP A 535 -14.06 11.25 6.60
CA ASP A 535 -15.26 11.48 7.39
C ASP A 535 -15.27 10.62 8.66
N PRO A 536 -15.14 11.20 9.87
CA PRO A 536 -15.18 10.45 11.12
C PRO A 536 -16.57 9.86 11.41
N TRP A 537 -17.64 10.44 10.86
CA TRP A 537 -19.00 9.97 11.10
C TRP A 537 -19.31 8.63 10.45
N ILE A 538 -18.59 8.24 9.38
CA ILE A 538 -18.76 6.92 8.74
C ILE A 538 -18.56 5.79 9.76
N ARG A 539 -17.57 5.96 10.66
CA ARG A 539 -17.24 4.96 11.69
C ARG A 539 -17.96 5.18 13.02
N ARG A 540 -18.52 6.36 13.24
CA ARG A 540 -19.05 6.83 14.53
C ARG A 540 -20.46 7.42 14.43
N ALA A 541 -21.25 7.00 13.44
CA ALA A 541 -22.57 7.57 13.16
C ALA A 541 -23.50 7.62 14.37
N ALA A 542 -23.56 6.54 15.15
CA ALA A 542 -24.41 6.49 16.36
C ALA A 542 -23.94 7.47 17.46
N ALA A 543 -22.62 7.60 17.67
CA ALA A 543 -22.05 8.52 18.65
C ALA A 543 -22.22 9.97 18.22
N ALA A 544 -22.04 10.27 16.91
CA ALA A 544 -22.26 11.59 16.34
C ALA A 544 -23.71 12.03 16.50
N GLU A 545 -24.70 11.16 16.22
CA GLU A 545 -26.10 11.45 16.38
C GLU A 545 -26.49 11.64 17.85
N ALA A 546 -25.99 10.76 18.74
CA ALA A 546 -26.22 10.92 20.18
C ALA A 546 -25.70 12.27 20.71
N ARG A 547 -24.51 12.71 20.23
CA ARG A 547 -23.95 14.01 20.63
C ARG A 547 -24.72 15.18 20.04
N ARG A 548 -25.16 15.07 18.78
CA ARG A 548 -26.01 16.08 18.14
C ARG A 548 -27.29 16.33 18.95
N VAL A 549 -27.96 15.26 19.42
CA VAL A 549 -29.12 15.34 20.28
C VAL A 549 -28.76 15.98 21.63
N ALA A 550 -27.66 15.54 22.27
CA ALA A 550 -27.24 16.06 23.58
C ALA A 550 -26.91 17.57 23.58
N ARG A 551 -26.48 18.12 22.43
CA ARG A 551 -26.27 19.60 22.29
C ARG A 551 -27.55 20.40 22.55
N HIS A 552 -28.70 19.89 22.15
CA HIS A 552 -29.99 20.54 22.37
C HIS A 552 -30.52 20.33 23.80
N ASP A 553 -30.10 19.30 24.53
CA ASP A 553 -30.59 18.91 25.84
C ASP A 553 -29.84 19.58 27.02
N HIS A 554 -29.11 20.67 26.80
CA HIS A 554 -28.29 21.38 27.79
C HIS A 554 -27.24 20.50 28.52
N ALA A 555 -26.77 19.43 27.88
CA ALA A 555 -25.62 18.67 28.36
C ALA A 555 -24.38 19.58 28.50
N PRO A 556 -23.37 19.22 29.30
CA PRO A 556 -22.16 20.03 29.44
C PRO A 556 -21.53 20.34 28.07
N LEU A 557 -21.14 21.61 27.87
CA LEU A 557 -20.38 22.05 26.71
C LEU A 557 -18.99 21.44 26.77
N ARG A 558 -18.64 20.57 25.81
CA ARG A 558 -17.34 19.90 25.72
C ARG A 558 -16.42 20.62 24.76
N VAL A 559 -15.40 21.22 25.31
CA VAL A 559 -14.35 21.94 24.55
C VAL A 559 -13.14 21.05 24.40
N LEU A 560 -12.66 20.89 23.17
CA LEU A 560 -11.56 20.01 22.83
C LEU A 560 -10.34 20.82 22.36
N PHE A 561 -9.20 20.64 23.00
CA PHE A 561 -7.89 21.07 22.50
C PHE A 561 -7.13 19.85 21.99
N VAL A 562 -6.65 19.90 20.74
CA VAL A 562 -5.82 18.85 20.14
C VAL A 562 -4.50 19.47 19.66
N GLY A 563 -3.39 19.01 20.20
CA GLY A 563 -2.07 19.48 19.80
C GLY A 563 -0.99 19.19 20.83
N ARG A 564 0.27 19.32 20.41
CA ARG A 564 1.40 19.24 21.35
C ARG A 564 1.32 20.39 22.37
N PHE A 565 1.72 20.13 23.60
CA PHE A 565 1.68 21.13 24.68
C PHE A 565 2.87 22.10 24.56
N GLU A 566 2.87 22.85 23.45
CA GLU A 566 3.90 23.83 23.11
C GLU A 566 3.30 25.23 22.79
N GLN A 567 4.13 26.26 22.93
CA GLN A 567 3.71 27.66 22.75
C GLN A 567 3.21 27.94 21.33
N ARG A 568 3.80 27.32 20.31
CA ARG A 568 3.37 27.47 18.92
C ARG A 568 1.94 27.02 18.71
N LYS A 569 1.52 25.97 19.40
CA LYS A 569 0.13 25.45 19.39
C LYS A 569 -0.83 26.21 20.30
N GLY A 570 -0.33 27.23 21.01
CA GLY A 570 -1.12 28.06 21.92
C GLY A 570 -1.58 27.32 23.18
N PHE A 571 -0.85 26.30 23.61
CA PHE A 571 -1.17 25.57 24.83
C PHE A 571 -1.26 26.49 26.06
N ASP A 572 -0.42 27.50 26.15
CA ASP A 572 -0.44 28.53 27.19
C ASP A 572 -1.74 29.35 27.19
N ILE A 573 -2.26 29.69 26.01
CA ILE A 573 -3.56 30.38 25.87
C ILE A 573 -4.69 29.44 26.26
N ALA A 574 -4.69 28.18 25.79
CA ALA A 574 -5.71 27.20 26.12
C ALA A 574 -5.78 26.92 27.65
N VAL A 575 -4.62 26.87 28.32
CA VAL A 575 -4.52 26.76 29.78
C VAL A 575 -5.17 27.98 30.48
N GLN A 576 -4.88 29.19 30.00
CA GLN A 576 -5.48 30.41 30.59
C GLN A 576 -6.98 30.50 30.31
N VAL A 577 -7.46 30.06 29.14
CA VAL A 577 -8.91 29.95 28.86
C VAL A 577 -9.55 28.94 29.80
N ALA A 578 -8.95 27.76 30.01
CA ALA A 578 -9.43 26.76 30.94
C ALA A 578 -9.56 27.32 32.37
N GLN A 579 -8.56 28.11 32.83
CA GLN A 579 -8.61 28.79 34.13
C GLN A 579 -9.71 29.87 34.18
N ALA A 580 -9.93 30.59 33.08
CA ALA A 580 -10.97 31.64 33.02
C ALA A 580 -12.40 31.10 33.10
N VAL A 581 -12.61 29.85 32.61
CA VAL A 581 -13.94 29.19 32.62
C VAL A 581 -14.08 28.11 33.70
N ILE A 582 -13.12 27.98 34.60
CA ILE A 582 -13.05 26.88 35.59
C ILE A 582 -14.26 26.78 36.50
N ASP A 583 -14.82 27.95 36.92
CA ASP A 583 -15.96 28.04 37.80
C ASP A 583 -17.32 27.96 37.07
N MET A 584 -17.31 27.87 35.76
CA MET A 584 -18.55 27.81 34.98
C MET A 584 -19.18 26.43 35.11
N PRO A 585 -20.45 26.34 35.56
CA PRO A 585 -21.16 25.07 35.52
C PRO A 585 -21.36 24.65 34.06
N ASN A 586 -21.39 23.35 33.80
CA ASN A 586 -21.66 22.78 32.49
C ASN A 586 -20.65 23.10 31.37
N VAL A 587 -19.37 23.36 31.70
CA VAL A 587 -18.28 23.44 30.73
C VAL A 587 -17.21 22.41 31.10
N GLU A 588 -16.84 21.55 30.15
CA GLU A 588 -15.81 20.54 30.27
C GLU A 588 -14.71 20.83 29.24
N LEU A 589 -13.43 20.68 29.59
CA LEU A 589 -12.31 20.81 28.66
C LEU A 589 -11.46 19.53 28.61
N ALA A 590 -11.09 19.10 27.41
CA ALA A 590 -10.19 18.00 27.21
C ALA A 590 -8.96 18.46 26.40
N PHE A 591 -7.76 18.09 26.89
CA PHE A 591 -6.46 18.37 26.26
C PHE A 591 -5.84 17.06 25.78
N LEU A 592 -5.62 16.96 24.47
CA LEU A 592 -5.09 15.78 23.79
C LEU A 592 -3.87 16.12 22.94
N GLY A 593 -2.96 15.15 22.75
CA GLY A 593 -1.84 15.25 21.81
C GLY A 593 -0.51 15.73 22.42
N GLY A 594 -0.48 15.94 23.72
CA GLY A 594 0.74 16.27 24.48
C GLY A 594 0.77 15.56 25.82
N GLU A 595 1.96 15.28 26.31
CA GLU A 595 2.14 14.74 27.67
C GLU A 595 2.16 15.85 28.72
N LEU A 596 1.54 15.60 29.85
CA LEU A 596 1.55 16.49 31.01
C LEU A 596 2.88 16.27 31.80
N ASP A 597 4.02 16.50 31.14
CA ASP A 597 5.35 16.37 31.68
C ASP A 597 5.74 17.50 32.64
N GLY A 598 6.99 17.51 33.10
CA GLY A 598 7.50 18.54 34.00
C GLY A 598 7.49 19.94 33.39
N ALA A 599 7.71 20.08 32.06
CA ALA A 599 7.72 21.36 31.38
C ALA A 599 6.30 21.93 31.24
N ALA A 600 5.33 21.10 30.85
CA ALA A 600 3.92 21.48 30.78
C ALA A 600 3.36 21.89 32.16
N ARG A 601 3.67 21.13 33.22
CA ARG A 601 3.28 21.46 34.60
C ARG A 601 3.92 22.77 35.08
N ALA A 602 5.20 22.99 34.78
CA ALA A 602 5.88 24.23 35.13
C ALA A 602 5.27 25.45 34.41
N LEU A 603 4.85 25.29 33.17
CA LEU A 603 4.15 26.33 32.41
C LEU A 603 2.80 26.65 33.07
N ILE A 604 1.97 25.64 33.37
CA ILE A 604 0.67 25.81 34.04
C ILE A 604 0.84 26.55 35.36
N ASN A 605 1.85 26.17 36.15
CA ASN A 605 2.11 26.83 37.43
C ASN A 605 2.55 28.30 37.26
N ARG A 606 3.40 28.59 36.28
CA ARG A 606 3.84 29.98 35.97
C ARG A 606 2.68 30.87 35.54
N LEU A 607 1.68 30.31 34.87
CA LEU A 607 0.44 31.01 34.46
C LEU A 607 -0.56 31.17 35.58
N GLY A 608 -0.28 30.68 36.80
CA GLY A 608 -1.21 30.74 37.93
C GLY A 608 -2.43 29.82 37.78
N ALA A 609 -2.36 28.85 36.87
CA ALA A 609 -3.49 27.98 36.50
C ALA A 609 -3.45 26.60 37.16
N SER A 610 -2.74 26.43 38.26
CA SER A 610 -2.54 25.12 38.93
C SER A 610 -3.84 24.40 39.31
N ALA A 611 -4.93 25.17 39.54
CA ALA A 611 -6.25 24.65 39.89
C ALA A 611 -6.82 23.69 38.79
N ILE A 612 -6.48 23.92 37.52
CA ILE A 612 -6.97 23.09 36.41
C ILE A 612 -6.44 21.65 36.48
N LEU A 613 -5.30 21.39 37.10
CA LEU A 613 -4.66 20.07 37.19
C LEU A 613 -5.47 19.05 38.01
N LEU A 614 -6.29 19.54 38.94
CA LEU A 614 -7.09 18.69 39.82
C LEU A 614 -8.58 18.88 39.63
N HIS A 615 -8.97 19.72 38.67
CA HIS A 615 -10.37 20.04 38.46
C HIS A 615 -11.12 18.92 37.76
N PRO A 616 -12.29 18.42 38.26
CA PRO A 616 -12.96 17.23 37.76
C PRO A 616 -13.50 17.37 36.33
N ARG A 617 -13.67 18.58 35.79
CA ARG A 617 -14.14 18.86 34.42
C ARG A 617 -13.01 19.22 33.45
N ILE A 618 -11.75 19.12 33.85
CA ILE A 618 -10.60 19.41 32.98
C ILE A 618 -9.75 18.14 32.87
N HIS A 619 -9.62 17.60 31.65
CA HIS A 619 -9.02 16.30 31.40
C HIS A 619 -7.78 16.44 30.54
N PHE A 620 -6.66 15.90 30.99
CA PHE A 620 -5.42 15.77 30.22
C PHE A 620 -5.27 14.30 29.79
N ALA A 621 -5.62 13.98 28.55
CA ALA A 621 -5.66 12.60 28.04
C ALA A 621 -4.33 12.11 27.45
N GLY A 622 -3.31 13.00 27.36
CA GLY A 622 -2.03 12.62 26.78
C GLY A 622 -2.07 12.42 25.28
N VAL A 623 -1.10 11.65 24.77
CA VAL A 623 -1.06 11.22 23.37
C VAL A 623 -2.04 10.06 23.18
N VAL A 624 -2.96 10.17 22.25
CA VAL A 624 -4.00 9.17 21.98
C VAL A 624 -3.84 8.55 20.60
N GLN A 625 -4.25 7.29 20.46
CA GLN A 625 -4.30 6.62 19.17
C GLN A 625 -5.37 7.23 18.26
N ARG A 626 -5.23 7.04 16.95
CA ARG A 626 -6.11 7.66 15.95
C ARG A 626 -7.59 7.36 16.17
N ASP A 627 -7.95 6.11 16.45
CA ASP A 627 -9.35 5.73 16.66
C ASP A 627 -9.96 6.42 17.89
N CYS A 628 -9.15 6.62 18.96
CA CYS A 628 -9.56 7.39 20.13
C CYS A 628 -9.69 8.90 19.85
N LEU A 629 -8.90 9.41 18.89
CA LEU A 629 -8.98 10.81 18.48
C LEU A 629 -10.30 11.10 17.73
N ASP A 630 -10.75 10.21 16.86
CA ASP A 630 -12.04 10.29 16.18
C ASP A 630 -13.19 10.29 17.21
N ASP A 631 -13.11 9.46 18.26
CA ASP A 631 -14.09 9.46 19.36
C ASP A 631 -14.10 10.79 20.13
N ALA A 632 -12.92 11.37 20.37
CA ALA A 632 -12.80 12.67 21.05
C ALA A 632 -13.42 13.80 20.23
N TYR A 633 -13.17 13.86 18.91
CA TYR A 633 -13.79 14.85 18.03
C TYR A 633 -15.31 14.68 17.98
N VAL A 634 -15.82 13.47 17.76
CA VAL A 634 -17.27 13.22 17.70
C VAL A 634 -17.94 13.46 19.04
N GLY A 635 -17.26 13.25 20.16
CA GLY A 635 -17.76 13.47 21.51
C GLY A 635 -17.74 14.91 22.00
N ALA A 636 -17.11 15.84 21.28
CA ALA A 636 -16.97 17.26 21.65
C ALA A 636 -18.06 18.14 21.02
N ASP A 637 -18.07 19.42 21.39
CA ASP A 637 -19.00 20.44 20.87
C ASP A 637 -18.28 21.62 20.21
N VAL A 638 -17.07 21.97 20.69
CA VAL A 638 -16.26 23.08 20.22
C VAL A 638 -14.81 22.67 20.20
N ALA A 639 -14.08 23.02 19.15
CA ALA A 639 -12.64 22.86 19.08
C ALA A 639 -11.94 24.18 19.43
N LEU A 640 -11.04 24.17 20.41
CA LEU A 640 -10.19 25.30 20.78
C LEU A 640 -8.80 25.11 20.18
N MET A 641 -8.44 25.94 19.20
CA MET A 641 -7.18 25.87 18.47
C MET A 641 -6.43 27.21 18.44
N PRO A 642 -5.90 27.69 19.58
CA PRO A 642 -5.28 29.02 19.67
C PRO A 642 -3.82 29.01 19.19
N SER A 643 -3.56 28.34 18.05
CA SER A 643 -2.23 28.23 17.45
C SER A 643 -1.71 29.58 16.95
N ARG A 644 -0.44 29.88 17.21
CA ARG A 644 0.25 31.10 16.76
C ARG A 644 0.78 31.02 15.34
N PHE A 645 0.86 29.83 14.79
CA PHE A 645 1.21 29.59 13.39
C PHE A 645 0.76 28.20 12.95
N GLU A 646 0.07 28.15 11.81
CA GLU A 646 -0.25 26.92 11.08
C GLU A 646 -0.03 27.14 9.59
N SER A 647 0.62 26.18 8.94
CA SER A 647 0.77 26.18 7.48
C SER A 647 -0.55 25.88 6.77
N PHE A 648 -1.47 25.13 7.45
CA PHE A 648 -2.83 24.86 7.00
C PHE A 648 -3.80 24.73 8.17
N GLY A 649 -3.57 23.79 9.09
CA GLY A 649 -4.44 23.54 10.23
C GLY A 649 -5.24 22.25 10.10
N LEU A 650 -4.58 21.10 9.96
CA LEU A 650 -5.24 19.78 9.87
C LEU A 650 -6.23 19.54 11.01
N VAL A 651 -5.88 19.94 12.25
CA VAL A 651 -6.75 19.83 13.43
C VAL A 651 -8.05 20.61 13.24
N ALA A 652 -8.01 21.77 12.57
CA ALA A 652 -9.22 22.54 12.28
C ALA A 652 -10.17 21.80 11.35
N ILE A 653 -9.67 21.25 10.25
CA ILE A 653 -10.52 20.52 9.30
C ILE A 653 -10.97 19.16 9.85
N GLU A 654 -10.20 18.52 10.72
CA GLU A 654 -10.62 17.30 11.45
C GLU A 654 -11.78 17.63 12.42
N ALA A 655 -11.71 18.76 13.13
CA ALA A 655 -12.79 19.25 13.97
C ALA A 655 -14.04 19.58 13.16
N MET A 656 -13.89 20.33 12.05
CA MET A 656 -15.00 20.66 11.13
C MET A 656 -15.63 19.40 10.54
N ALA A 657 -14.83 18.36 10.22
CA ALA A 657 -15.31 17.06 9.77
C ALA A 657 -16.22 16.38 10.80
N ALA A 658 -15.96 16.58 12.08
CA ALA A 658 -16.82 16.10 13.17
C ALA A 658 -18.00 17.05 13.50
N GLY A 659 -18.12 18.18 12.77
CA GLY A 659 -19.14 19.20 13.02
C GLY A 659 -18.84 20.02 14.28
N LEU A 660 -17.59 20.34 14.55
CA LEU A 660 -17.21 21.23 15.64
C LEU A 660 -16.92 22.64 15.11
N PRO A 661 -17.58 23.69 15.64
CA PRO A 661 -17.10 25.06 15.52
C PRO A 661 -15.66 25.17 16.02
N VAL A 662 -14.80 25.88 15.28
CA VAL A 662 -13.38 26.05 15.64
C VAL A 662 -13.15 27.47 16.13
N LEU A 663 -12.66 27.61 17.37
CA LEU A 663 -12.22 28.87 17.95
C LEU A 663 -10.71 28.99 17.79
N THR A 664 -10.23 29.97 17.00
CA THR A 664 -8.83 30.06 16.63
C THR A 664 -8.29 31.50 16.61
N LEU A 665 -6.96 31.63 16.48
CA LEU A 665 -6.32 32.94 16.30
C LEU A 665 -6.20 33.31 14.81
N ASP A 666 -6.10 34.61 14.54
CA ASP A 666 -5.67 35.13 13.25
C ASP A 666 -4.16 34.83 13.06
N ALA A 667 -3.85 33.62 12.51
CA ALA A 667 -2.49 33.10 12.41
C ALA A 667 -2.31 32.13 11.26
N GLY A 668 -1.35 32.43 10.39
CA GLY A 668 -1.01 31.58 9.26
C GLY A 668 -2.20 31.34 8.32
N ALA A 669 -2.50 30.07 8.03
CA ALA A 669 -3.60 29.70 7.14
C ALA A 669 -4.97 29.60 7.83
N LEU A 670 -5.04 29.74 9.16
CA LEU A 670 -6.28 29.55 9.89
C LEU A 670 -7.42 30.49 9.45
N PRO A 671 -7.17 31.78 9.11
CA PRO A 671 -8.23 32.66 8.60
C PRO A 671 -8.83 32.23 7.25
N ASP A 672 -8.10 31.50 6.44
CA ASP A 672 -8.60 30.95 5.17
C ASP A 672 -9.43 29.69 5.37
N VAL A 673 -9.12 28.90 6.41
CA VAL A 673 -9.74 27.60 6.72
C VAL A 673 -10.94 27.80 7.63
N VAL A 674 -10.74 28.53 8.74
CA VAL A 674 -11.75 28.78 9.76
C VAL A 674 -12.34 30.18 9.54
N ARG A 675 -13.57 30.22 9.06
CA ARG A 675 -14.27 31.48 8.77
C ARG A 675 -15.57 31.52 9.55
N ASP A 676 -16.11 32.71 9.76
CA ASP A 676 -17.40 32.84 10.44
C ASP A 676 -18.54 32.15 9.67
N ASP A 677 -18.54 32.20 8.33
CA ASP A 677 -19.47 31.45 7.48
C ASP A 677 -19.20 29.94 7.40
N HIS A 678 -18.09 29.47 7.95
CA HIS A 678 -17.76 28.07 8.18
C HIS A 678 -18.05 27.61 9.63
N GLY A 679 -18.82 28.36 10.38
CA GLY A 679 -19.17 28.06 11.75
C GLY A 679 -18.06 28.29 12.78
N GLY A 680 -16.90 28.82 12.35
CA GLY A 680 -15.78 29.11 13.24
C GLY A 680 -15.82 30.51 13.87
N ARG A 681 -14.76 30.81 14.66
CA ARG A 681 -14.52 32.20 15.17
C ARG A 681 -13.01 32.45 15.20
N ILE A 682 -12.61 33.59 14.64
CA ILE A 682 -11.21 34.02 14.59
C ILE A 682 -11.01 35.18 15.56
N PHE A 683 -9.98 35.10 16.40
CA PHE A 683 -9.64 36.12 17.38
C PHE A 683 -8.29 36.76 17.01
N ALA A 684 -8.25 38.09 17.09
CA ALA A 684 -6.98 38.82 16.93
C ALA A 684 -6.02 38.49 18.07
N GLN A 685 -4.73 38.32 17.74
CA GLN A 685 -3.73 38.16 18.79
C GLN A 685 -3.56 39.44 19.63
N GLY A 686 -3.68 39.33 20.94
CA GLY A 686 -3.59 40.48 21.82
C GLY A 686 -3.75 40.08 23.29
N PRO A 687 -3.61 41.06 24.21
CA PRO A 687 -3.68 40.80 25.66
C PRO A 687 -5.05 40.28 26.11
N ASP A 688 -6.12 40.67 25.40
CA ASP A 688 -7.49 40.31 25.77
C ASP A 688 -8.01 39.02 25.13
N VAL A 689 -7.18 38.30 24.37
CA VAL A 689 -7.61 37.12 23.58
C VAL A 689 -8.18 36.01 24.46
N VAL A 690 -7.65 35.82 25.65
CA VAL A 690 -8.12 34.81 26.61
C VAL A 690 -9.55 35.14 27.06
N GLN A 691 -9.81 36.40 27.39
CA GLN A 691 -11.11 36.88 27.82
C GLN A 691 -12.14 36.80 26.69
N GLN A 692 -11.73 37.12 25.44
CA GLN A 692 -12.62 37.03 24.28
C GLN A 692 -13.01 35.57 23.99
N ILE A 693 -12.06 34.64 24.02
CA ILE A 693 -12.35 33.20 23.83
C ILE A 693 -13.24 32.69 24.97
N ALA A 694 -12.95 33.05 26.22
CA ALA A 694 -13.77 32.67 27.38
C ALA A 694 -15.19 33.18 27.25
N ALA A 695 -15.39 34.45 26.84
CA ALA A 695 -16.71 35.03 26.61
C ALA A 695 -17.50 34.31 25.50
N GLU A 696 -16.80 33.89 24.41
CA GLU A 696 -17.41 33.11 23.34
C GLU A 696 -17.87 31.73 23.83
N LEU A 697 -17.08 31.05 24.66
CA LEU A 697 -17.48 29.78 25.28
C LEU A 697 -18.67 29.92 26.21
N VAL A 698 -18.71 31.03 26.98
CA VAL A 698 -19.88 31.39 27.81
C VAL A 698 -21.13 31.51 26.95
N TRP A 699 -21.03 32.26 25.87
CA TRP A 699 -22.13 32.48 24.94
C TRP A 699 -22.65 31.20 24.32
N LEU A 700 -21.75 30.38 23.75
CA LEU A 700 -22.10 29.08 23.15
C LEU A 700 -22.66 28.06 24.19
N ASN A 701 -22.28 28.20 25.47
CA ASN A 701 -22.86 27.38 26.53
C ASN A 701 -24.33 27.76 26.83
N VAL A 702 -24.75 28.99 26.59
CA VAL A 702 -26.09 29.50 26.77
C VAL A 702 -26.94 29.36 25.52
N ASP A 703 -26.39 29.75 24.36
CA ASP A 703 -27.11 29.75 23.08
C ASP A 703 -26.81 28.44 22.30
N ARG A 704 -27.62 27.41 22.59
CA ARG A 704 -27.45 26.08 21.98
C ARG A 704 -27.94 26.01 20.54
N GLU A 705 -28.82 26.90 20.13
CA GLU A 705 -29.30 26.99 18.75
C GLU A 705 -28.18 27.52 17.85
N GLU A 706 -27.46 28.55 18.29
CA GLU A 706 -26.28 29.06 17.57
C GLU A 706 -25.15 28.03 17.52
N LEU A 707 -24.90 27.31 18.63
CA LEU A 707 -23.93 26.21 18.63
C LEU A 707 -24.26 25.15 17.57
N ALA A 708 -25.53 24.76 17.48
CA ALA A 708 -25.98 23.78 16.49
C ALA A 708 -25.84 24.31 15.04
N LEU A 709 -26.22 25.56 14.81
CA LEU A 709 -26.09 26.22 13.52
C LEU A 709 -24.63 26.23 13.07
N ARG A 710 -23.71 26.64 13.94
CA ARG A 710 -22.27 26.67 13.62
C ARG A 710 -21.69 25.27 13.38
N ALA A 711 -22.17 24.26 14.12
CA ALA A 711 -21.78 22.88 13.91
C ALA A 711 -22.15 22.37 12.50
N ASP A 712 -23.38 22.70 12.04
CA ASP A 712 -23.85 22.34 10.70
C ASP A 712 -23.06 23.11 9.60
N GLN A 713 -22.76 24.39 9.83
CA GLN A 713 -21.92 25.19 8.93
C GLN A 713 -20.49 24.61 8.81
N ALA A 714 -19.87 24.25 9.94
CA ALA A 714 -18.54 23.63 9.94
C ALA A 714 -18.52 22.31 9.15
N ARG A 715 -19.53 21.49 9.35
CA ARG A 715 -19.68 20.22 8.64
C ARG A 715 -19.90 20.41 7.14
N ALA A 716 -20.75 21.38 6.75
CA ALA A 716 -21.02 21.69 5.36
C ALA A 716 -19.77 22.24 4.65
N ALA A 717 -19.02 23.13 5.28
CA ALA A 717 -17.77 23.68 4.75
C ALA A 717 -16.71 22.58 4.56
N TRP A 718 -16.57 21.68 5.53
CA TRP A 718 -15.69 20.53 5.39
C TRP A 718 -16.08 19.64 4.20
N ALA A 719 -17.35 19.27 4.08
CA ALA A 719 -17.80 18.38 3.02
C ALA A 719 -17.55 18.97 1.61
N ALA A 720 -17.72 20.28 1.48
CA ALA A 720 -17.54 21.00 0.22
C ALA A 720 -16.05 21.18 -0.19
N ARG A 721 -15.13 21.38 0.79
CA ARG A 721 -13.75 21.81 0.50
C ARG A 721 -12.68 20.90 1.04
N TYR A 722 -12.89 20.25 2.20
CA TYR A 722 -11.84 19.60 2.97
C TYR A 722 -12.05 18.09 3.12
N SER A 723 -12.85 17.48 2.26
CA SER A 723 -12.96 16.04 2.16
C SER A 723 -11.74 15.44 1.44
N THR A 724 -11.41 14.18 1.70
CA THR A 724 -10.33 13.46 0.99
C THR A 724 -10.58 13.46 -0.52
N GLU A 725 -11.83 13.37 -0.95
CA GLU A 725 -12.21 13.41 -2.37
C GLU A 725 -11.91 14.77 -3.02
N ALA A 726 -12.27 15.88 -2.37
CA ALA A 726 -11.98 17.22 -2.89
C ALA A 726 -10.46 17.46 -3.03
N MET A 727 -9.68 17.04 -2.03
CA MET A 727 -8.22 17.09 -2.09
C MET A 727 -7.67 16.25 -3.26
N ALA A 728 -8.13 15.01 -3.40
CA ALA A 728 -7.65 14.11 -4.46
C ALA A 728 -7.97 14.66 -5.86
N GLN A 729 -9.16 15.25 -6.07
CA GLN A 729 -9.53 15.95 -7.32
C GLN A 729 -8.60 17.12 -7.61
N GLY A 730 -8.30 17.93 -6.60
CA GLY A 730 -7.37 19.06 -6.73
C GLY A 730 -5.96 18.61 -7.11
N ILE A 731 -5.46 17.56 -6.50
CA ILE A 731 -4.12 17.01 -6.81
C ILE A 731 -4.10 16.38 -8.20
N GLU A 732 -5.13 15.64 -8.59
CA GLU A 732 -5.25 15.10 -9.96
C GLU A 732 -5.20 16.22 -11.01
N ALA A 733 -5.95 17.30 -10.81
CA ALA A 733 -5.93 18.46 -11.70
C ALA A 733 -4.56 19.15 -11.73
N PHE A 734 -3.90 19.25 -10.57
CA PHE A 734 -2.53 19.78 -10.47
C PHE A 734 -1.53 18.92 -11.24
N VAL A 735 -1.54 17.60 -11.05
CA VAL A 735 -0.66 16.66 -11.77
C VAL A 735 -0.89 16.74 -13.28
N ALA A 736 -2.15 16.80 -13.72
CA ALA A 736 -2.48 16.98 -15.14
C ALA A 736 -1.90 18.28 -15.71
N HIS A 737 -1.99 19.39 -14.97
CA HIS A 737 -1.40 20.68 -15.34
C HIS A 737 0.14 20.60 -15.46
N VAL A 738 0.80 19.98 -14.47
CA VAL A 738 2.26 19.81 -14.46
C VAL A 738 2.74 19.03 -15.68
N LEU A 739 2.09 17.90 -15.98
CA LEU A 739 2.46 17.06 -17.12
C LEU A 739 2.21 17.74 -18.46
N ALA A 740 1.11 18.51 -18.60
CA ALA A 740 0.84 19.29 -19.80
C ALA A 740 1.89 20.40 -20.05
N THR A 741 2.32 21.07 -18.96
CA THR A 741 3.34 22.13 -19.02
C THR A 741 4.72 21.55 -19.38
N HIS A 742 5.03 20.35 -18.92
CA HIS A 742 6.29 19.67 -19.25
C HIS A 742 6.31 19.23 -20.72
N ALA A 743 5.23 18.63 -21.22
CA ALA A 743 5.12 18.20 -22.63
C ALA A 743 5.20 19.33 -23.64
N GLY A 744 4.83 20.57 -23.27
CA GLY A 744 4.94 21.77 -24.14
C GLY A 744 6.34 22.39 -24.21
N LYS A 745 7.28 21.89 -23.41
CA LYS A 745 8.68 22.38 -23.39
C LYS A 745 9.66 21.49 -24.14
N GLY A 746 9.26 20.27 -24.54
CA GLY A 746 10.03 19.32 -25.36
C GLY A 746 9.53 19.33 -26.78
#